data_fd5e3f7d9136e49d3c7c7239308f14d1
#
_entry.id   fd5e3f7d9136e49d3c7c7239308f14d1
#
_cell.length_a   1.000
_cell.length_b   1.000
_cell.length_c   1.000
_cell.angle_alpha   90.00
_cell.angle_beta   90.00
_cell.angle_gamma   90.00
#
_symmetry.space_group_name_H-M   'P 1'
#
loop_
_entity.id
_entity.type
_entity.pdbx_description
1 polymer ?
#
loop_
_entity_poly.entity_id
_entity_poly.type
_entity_poly.pdbx_seq_one_letter_code
_entity_poly.pdbx_strand_id
1 'polypeptide(L)'
;MMGQTFNSAFRQILTVLLFLCTALASAQNSFTVKMNLVDARTEEPVGFATASLTVKGDKSPLKYVLADSEGKASLQKVRKGTYVLKAELLGYVTYEQEIKVEGNMDLGTVRMKEDVKVLDAASVSAVGNPIIVKKDTIEYNASSFKTSDNDMLEDLLKKLPGVEVNSDGSITANGETIKKITIDGKTFFLDDPQLATKNIPAKIIEKVKVVEKKSDQAMFTGIDDGQEETIIDLSVMKGMMNGWFGNVMAGGGHDVPDKGYYNDEHRFVDEGWRYQGAAIVGNFKEDSQISVILNANNTNNRGFNDLAGGMMMGMRGGGGGMGRGMGGFGGGNGITSSWMGGVNGAWDLFDGDMELSGNYLYNGSDRFVEEESSKITFMEDGSRLLNTNSGTSMTGSQGHRFGIRLDHEFTKNTSILFEPQFNFGGGSYAERSDFSTRTAMGADTTFTNRGFNDNTGDNRNWSASGRLLFRQRLGKAGRTVSAQVNYNFSNNDMFGFNQSLTQTDFNSDGVFENDIVNQRFDQNSKGSSLSGRLVYTEPLTSSLFLEANYQYSWNMNKSGKNTYNSGTDVFDASNLVYDRNGESYDPTYSSSILNRYINQTAGLTFSWQKEKINAQIGAQLNPTNTYNETNGKSYNSKVLNWSPEARVRYMFNDNTNLMVFYNGRSAQPSTSQLMPVPDNTNPLNISLGNP
;
A
#
# COMPACT_ATOMS: atom_id res chain seq x y z
N MET A 1 4.75 3.35 -34.78
CA MET A 1 4.84 4.80 -34.47
C MET A 1 4.77 5.13 -32.97
N MET A 2 4.31 4.24 -32.08
CA MET A 2 4.24 4.51 -30.63
C MET A 2 5.57 4.42 -29.86
N GLY A 3 6.59 3.75 -30.39
CA GLY A 3 7.89 3.59 -29.72
C GLY A 3 8.79 4.84 -29.73
N GLN A 4 8.58 5.76 -30.65
CA GLN A 4 9.44 6.95 -30.77
C GLN A 4 8.98 8.10 -29.85
N THR A 5 7.70 8.22 -29.57
CA THR A 5 7.15 9.25 -28.65
C THR A 5 7.41 8.93 -27.18
N PHE A 6 7.41 7.65 -26.80
CA PHE A 6 7.73 7.21 -25.43
C PHE A 6 9.21 7.45 -25.10
N ASN A 7 10.11 7.22 -26.08
CA ASN A 7 11.54 7.46 -25.91
C ASN A 7 11.90 8.96 -25.78
N SER A 8 11.12 9.84 -26.40
CA SER A 8 11.36 11.28 -26.29
C SER A 8 10.88 11.86 -24.96
N ALA A 9 9.73 11.45 -24.48
CA ALA A 9 9.19 11.87 -23.19
C ALA A 9 10.02 11.34 -22.01
N PHE A 10 10.46 10.09 -22.08
CA PHE A 10 11.34 9.50 -21.07
C PHE A 10 12.72 10.19 -21.02
N ARG A 11 13.29 10.53 -22.18
CA ARG A 11 14.53 11.31 -22.24
C ARG A 11 14.37 12.72 -21.69
N GLN A 12 13.24 13.38 -21.93
CA GLN A 12 12.98 14.72 -21.39
C GLN A 12 12.79 14.69 -19.87
N ILE A 13 12.09 13.70 -19.33
CA ILE A 13 11.93 13.51 -17.87
C ILE A 13 13.27 13.20 -17.22
N LEU A 14 14.09 12.33 -17.82
CA LEU A 14 15.42 11.99 -17.31
C LEU A 14 16.36 13.20 -17.36
N THR A 15 16.26 14.06 -18.39
CA THR A 15 17.06 15.28 -18.51
C THR A 15 16.66 16.33 -17.49
N VAL A 16 15.37 16.47 -17.19
CA VAL A 16 14.86 17.37 -16.13
C VAL A 16 15.29 16.86 -14.75
N LEU A 17 15.25 15.55 -14.50
CA LEU A 17 15.75 14.95 -13.26
C LEU A 17 17.26 15.15 -13.08
N LEU A 18 18.05 14.98 -14.14
CA LEU A 18 19.51 15.27 -14.11
C LEU A 18 19.80 16.75 -13.90
N PHE A 19 19.00 17.66 -14.47
CA PHE A 19 19.17 19.11 -14.24
C PHE A 19 18.77 19.52 -12.82
N LEU A 20 17.75 18.90 -12.23
CA LEU A 20 17.41 19.09 -10.81
C LEU A 20 18.55 18.62 -9.88
N CYS A 21 19.18 17.48 -10.18
CA CYS A 21 20.31 16.98 -9.40
C CYS A 21 21.57 17.87 -9.47
N THR A 22 21.80 18.57 -10.60
CA THR A 22 22.98 19.45 -10.75
C THR A 22 22.78 20.83 -10.13
N ALA A 23 21.54 21.30 -9.95
CA ALA A 23 21.24 22.59 -9.30
C ALA A 23 21.34 22.55 -7.76
N LEU A 24 21.49 21.39 -7.16
CA LEU A 24 21.46 21.18 -5.70
C LEU A 24 22.85 21.07 -5.03
N ALA A 25 23.94 21.22 -5.78
CA ALA A 25 25.30 21.20 -5.23
C ALA A 25 25.71 22.56 -4.65
N SER A 26 24.97 23.09 -3.67
CA SER A 26 25.45 24.19 -2.84
C SER A 26 26.18 23.59 -1.65
N ALA A 27 27.51 23.67 -1.65
CA ALA A 27 28.37 23.25 -0.55
C ALA A 27 28.02 24.06 0.73
N GLN A 28 27.30 23.46 1.65
CA GLN A 28 27.12 24.03 2.99
C GLN A 28 28.37 23.77 3.83
N ASN A 29 28.92 24.82 4.44
CA ASN A 29 30.06 24.73 5.34
C ASN A 29 29.63 23.97 6.60
N SER A 30 30.10 22.76 6.77
CA SER A 30 29.93 21.95 7.98
C SER A 30 31.25 21.87 8.76
N PHE A 31 31.17 21.87 10.07
CA PHE A 31 32.28 21.94 10.99
C PHE A 31 32.34 20.72 11.90
N THR A 32 33.48 20.49 12.52
CA THR A 32 33.70 19.41 13.49
C THR A 32 33.94 20.01 14.87
N VAL A 33 33.20 19.48 15.87
CA VAL A 33 33.44 19.83 17.31
C VAL A 33 34.07 18.60 17.96
N LYS A 34 35.29 18.80 18.51
CA LYS A 34 36.04 17.74 19.18
C LYS A 34 36.14 18.03 20.68
N MET A 35 36.23 17.01 21.49
CA MET A 35 36.43 17.07 22.92
C MET A 35 37.04 15.79 23.46
N ASN A 36 37.66 15.89 24.65
CA ASN A 36 38.16 14.76 25.42
C ASN A 36 37.45 14.73 26.78
N LEU A 37 36.66 13.67 27.03
CA LEU A 37 35.89 13.48 28.24
C LEU A 37 36.74 12.78 29.31
N VAL A 38 36.91 13.40 30.46
CA VAL A 38 37.68 12.85 31.58
C VAL A 38 36.89 12.94 32.87
N ASP A 39 37.18 12.05 33.80
CA ASP A 39 36.68 12.15 35.17
C ASP A 39 37.24 13.39 35.87
N ALA A 40 36.39 14.16 36.55
CA ALA A 40 36.79 15.44 37.18
C ALA A 40 37.73 15.27 38.35
N ARG A 41 37.80 14.07 38.96
CA ARG A 41 38.61 13.79 40.15
C ARG A 41 39.88 13.03 39.82
N THR A 42 39.77 11.95 38.96
CA THR A 42 40.88 11.08 38.65
C THR A 42 41.64 11.50 37.39
N GLU A 43 41.05 12.37 36.58
CA GLU A 43 41.52 12.77 35.24
C GLU A 43 41.65 11.59 34.26
N GLU A 44 41.11 10.42 34.62
CA GLU A 44 41.06 9.24 33.73
C GLU A 44 40.05 9.46 32.60
N PRO A 45 40.28 8.87 31.38
CA PRO A 45 39.34 8.97 30.28
C PRO A 45 37.97 8.37 30.60
N VAL A 46 36.90 9.11 30.34
CA VAL A 46 35.51 8.64 30.45
C VAL A 46 35.07 8.11 29.07
N GLY A 47 35.39 6.86 28.82
CA GLY A 47 35.00 6.16 27.57
C GLY A 47 33.49 5.88 27.49
N PHE A 48 32.98 5.83 26.26
CA PHE A 48 31.58 5.47 25.95
C PHE A 48 30.53 6.46 26.51
N ALA A 49 30.92 7.64 26.96
CA ALA A 49 29.97 8.71 27.29
C ALA A 49 29.33 9.27 26.01
N THR A 50 28.05 9.58 26.07
CA THR A 50 27.31 10.20 24.97
C THR A 50 27.52 11.71 24.98
N ALA A 51 28.15 12.27 23.95
CA ALA A 51 28.23 13.71 23.72
C ALA A 51 27.16 14.10 22.69
N SER A 52 26.31 15.08 23.00
CA SER A 52 25.21 15.52 22.12
C SER A 52 25.17 17.06 22.01
N LEU A 53 24.66 17.55 20.87
CA LEU A 53 24.38 18.94 20.59
C LEU A 53 22.89 19.15 20.40
N THR A 54 22.31 20.06 21.15
CA THR A 54 20.91 20.48 21.04
C THR A 54 20.86 21.94 20.63
N VAL A 55 20.00 22.33 19.72
CA VAL A 55 19.78 23.76 19.40
C VAL A 55 19.19 24.44 20.62
N LYS A 56 19.66 25.61 20.93
CA LYS A 56 19.18 26.36 22.10
C LYS A 56 17.67 26.59 22.03
N GLY A 57 16.93 26.03 22.98
CA GLY A 57 15.47 26.08 23.05
C GLY A 57 14.75 24.79 22.58
N ASP A 58 15.45 23.87 21.97
CA ASP A 58 14.90 22.58 21.59
C ASP A 58 15.07 21.53 22.68
N LYS A 59 14.19 20.52 22.70
CA LYS A 59 14.23 19.43 23.68
C LYS A 59 14.99 18.19 23.20
N SER A 60 15.18 18.07 21.88
CA SER A 60 15.81 16.89 21.26
C SER A 60 17.22 17.23 20.76
N PRO A 61 18.21 16.33 20.93
CA PRO A 61 19.53 16.53 20.40
C PRO A 61 19.51 16.51 18.86
N LEU A 62 20.16 17.49 18.25
CA LEU A 62 20.36 17.56 16.80
C LEU A 62 21.39 16.55 16.33
N LYS A 63 22.46 16.36 17.13
CA LYS A 63 23.54 15.38 16.87
C LYS A 63 24.07 14.81 18.17
N TYR A 64 24.55 13.56 18.09
CA TYR A 64 25.22 12.90 19.20
C TYR A 64 26.34 11.98 18.68
N VAL A 65 27.29 11.67 19.56
CA VAL A 65 28.37 10.71 19.31
C VAL A 65 28.74 10.03 20.63
N LEU A 66 29.16 8.78 20.57
CA LEU A 66 29.78 8.10 21.70
C LEU A 66 31.28 8.39 21.71
N ALA A 67 31.82 8.73 22.87
CA ALA A 67 33.23 8.81 23.06
C ALA A 67 33.90 7.43 22.89
N ASP A 68 35.09 7.39 22.35
CA ASP A 68 35.88 6.17 22.28
C ASP A 68 36.38 5.72 23.68
N SER A 69 37.11 4.59 23.74
CA SER A 69 37.66 4.07 24.98
C SER A 69 38.67 5.01 25.66
N GLU A 70 39.22 5.99 24.94
CA GLU A 70 40.12 7.03 25.42
C GLU A 70 39.38 8.32 25.79
N GLY A 71 38.05 8.33 25.80
CA GLY A 71 37.22 9.49 26.13
C GLY A 71 37.14 10.54 25.01
N LYS A 72 37.64 10.28 23.80
CA LYS A 72 37.60 11.22 22.68
C LYS A 72 36.27 11.16 21.98
N ALA A 73 35.60 12.34 21.84
CA ALA A 73 34.36 12.48 21.09
C ALA A 73 34.53 13.52 19.98
N SER A 74 33.98 13.22 18.79
CA SER A 74 34.07 14.07 17.59
C SER A 74 32.73 14.19 16.89
N LEU A 75 32.01 15.27 17.10
CA LEU A 75 30.75 15.60 16.43
C LEU A 75 31.06 16.24 15.07
N GLN A 76 30.86 15.48 14.01
CA GLN A 76 31.15 15.90 12.63
C GLN A 76 29.93 16.54 11.99
N LYS A 77 30.15 17.32 10.91
CA LYS A 77 29.11 17.95 10.10
C LYS A 77 28.14 18.82 10.92
N VAL A 78 28.67 19.62 11.85
CA VAL A 78 27.91 20.59 12.64
C VAL A 78 27.82 21.91 11.87
N ARG A 79 26.60 22.45 11.73
CA ARG A 79 26.39 23.74 11.05
C ARG A 79 26.78 24.92 11.96
N LYS A 80 27.01 26.08 11.37
CA LYS A 80 27.19 27.32 12.12
C LYS A 80 25.93 27.60 12.93
N GLY A 81 26.10 27.81 14.26
CA GLY A 81 24.96 28.02 15.15
C GLY A 81 25.36 28.03 16.63
N THR A 82 24.38 28.32 17.50
CA THR A 82 24.53 28.24 18.96
C THR A 82 23.84 26.97 19.45
N TYR A 83 24.56 26.15 20.19
CA TYR A 83 24.12 24.85 20.66
C TYR A 83 24.36 24.69 22.14
N VAL A 84 23.57 23.82 22.76
CA VAL A 84 23.87 23.29 24.09
C VAL A 84 24.55 21.93 23.90
N LEU A 85 25.82 21.86 24.31
CA LEU A 85 26.55 20.60 24.39
C LEU A 85 26.16 19.91 25.69
N LYS A 86 25.82 18.61 25.61
CA LYS A 86 25.62 17.73 26.76
C LYS A 86 26.56 16.55 26.67
N ALA A 87 27.17 16.16 27.80
CA ALA A 87 27.86 14.89 27.93
C ALA A 87 27.22 14.08 29.05
N GLU A 88 26.84 12.84 28.76
CA GLU A 88 26.04 11.99 29.64
C GLU A 88 26.65 10.58 29.71
N LEU A 89 26.76 10.05 30.91
CA LEU A 89 27.12 8.66 31.19
C LEU A 89 26.49 8.26 32.53
N LEU A 90 26.01 7.01 32.60
CA LEU A 90 25.47 6.49 33.87
C LEU A 90 26.56 6.49 34.94
N GLY A 91 26.26 7.08 36.10
CA GLY A 91 27.23 7.27 37.19
C GLY A 91 27.92 8.66 37.19
N TYR A 92 27.60 9.50 36.22
CA TYR A 92 28.09 10.86 36.13
C TYR A 92 26.96 11.89 36.09
N VAL A 93 27.18 13.06 36.67
CA VAL A 93 26.28 14.22 36.53
C VAL A 93 26.36 14.71 35.08
N THR A 94 25.20 14.90 34.41
CA THR A 94 25.16 15.45 33.07
C THR A 94 25.93 16.75 32.96
N TYR A 95 26.93 16.79 32.08
CA TYR A 95 27.66 18.03 31.78
C TYR A 95 26.90 18.82 30.73
N GLU A 96 26.67 20.10 30.94
CA GLU A 96 26.01 21.01 30.00
C GLU A 96 26.82 22.27 29.77
N GLN A 97 27.00 22.68 28.52
CA GLN A 97 27.68 23.94 28.15
C GLN A 97 27.08 24.52 26.88
N GLU A 98 26.78 25.80 26.86
CA GLU A 98 26.44 26.53 25.64
C GLU A 98 27.70 26.81 24.82
N ILE A 99 27.69 26.42 23.53
CA ILE A 99 28.78 26.62 22.58
C ILE A 99 28.28 27.32 21.30
N LYS A 100 29.13 28.17 20.71
CA LYS A 100 28.86 28.83 19.43
C LYS A 100 29.80 28.28 18.39
N VAL A 101 29.27 27.53 17.44
CA VAL A 101 30.03 26.91 16.34
C VAL A 101 30.10 27.88 15.18
N GLU A 102 31.29 28.42 14.89
CA GLU A 102 31.56 29.30 13.74
C GLU A 102 32.63 28.73 12.79
N GLY A 103 33.27 27.63 13.21
CA GLY A 103 34.33 26.91 12.50
C GLY A 103 34.58 25.55 13.16
N ASN A 104 35.60 24.83 12.70
CA ASN A 104 36.07 23.65 13.44
C ASN A 104 36.51 24.06 14.85
N MET A 105 36.02 23.35 15.85
CA MET A 105 36.21 23.69 17.26
C MET A 105 36.78 22.49 18.02
N ASP A 106 37.78 22.72 18.83
CA ASP A 106 38.25 21.78 19.81
C ASP A 106 37.98 22.37 21.23
N LEU A 107 37.12 21.69 21.98
CA LEU A 107 36.75 22.11 23.35
C LEU A 107 37.78 21.68 24.39
N GLY A 108 38.83 20.94 23.97
CA GLY A 108 39.82 20.40 24.87
C GLY A 108 39.23 19.37 25.85
N THR A 109 39.66 19.44 27.10
CA THR A 109 39.26 18.50 28.14
C THR A 109 37.98 18.95 28.86
N VAL A 110 36.93 18.13 28.70
CA VAL A 110 35.63 18.28 29.38
C VAL A 110 35.63 17.35 30.60
N ARG A 111 35.46 17.93 31.79
CA ARG A 111 35.51 17.21 33.07
C ARG A 111 34.10 16.82 33.53
N MET A 112 33.83 15.52 33.60
CA MET A 112 32.55 14.96 34.06
C MET A 112 32.67 14.63 35.57
N LYS A 113 31.69 15.02 36.37
CA LYS A 113 31.65 14.75 37.81
C LYS A 113 30.89 13.47 38.09
N GLU A 114 31.43 12.56 38.91
CA GLU A 114 30.69 11.38 39.38
C GLU A 114 29.42 11.77 40.14
N ASP A 115 28.32 11.08 39.90
CA ASP A 115 27.08 11.22 40.66
C ASP A 115 27.02 10.16 41.75
N VAL A 116 27.43 10.54 42.96
CA VAL A 116 27.52 9.65 44.14
C VAL A 116 26.15 9.08 44.57
N LYS A 117 25.04 9.64 44.09
CA LYS A 117 23.68 9.19 44.45
C LYS A 117 23.21 7.96 43.63
N VAL A 118 23.89 7.61 42.55
CA VAL A 118 23.50 6.51 41.67
C VAL A 118 24.08 5.16 42.12
N LEU A 119 25.05 5.12 43.01
CA LEU A 119 25.73 3.90 43.42
C LEU A 119 24.90 2.94 44.32
N ASP A 120 23.77 3.39 44.87
CA ASP A 120 22.89 2.54 45.70
C ASP A 120 21.73 1.84 44.90
N ALA A 121 21.64 2.07 43.60
CA ALA A 121 20.57 1.53 42.74
C ALA A 121 21.09 0.57 41.67
N ALA A 122 22.26 -0.01 41.82
CA ALA A 122 22.80 -0.98 40.88
C ALA A 122 22.32 -2.38 41.20
N SER A 123 21.64 -2.97 40.24
CA SER A 123 21.25 -4.38 40.14
C SER A 123 19.77 -4.69 40.42
N VAL A 124 18.89 -4.04 39.68
CA VAL A 124 17.69 -4.72 39.22
C VAL A 124 17.71 -4.66 37.70
N SER A 125 17.97 -5.77 37.04
CA SER A 125 17.57 -5.95 35.66
C SER A 125 16.04 -5.96 35.65
N ALA A 126 15.43 -4.77 35.69
CA ALA A 126 14.04 -4.61 35.44
C ALA A 126 13.83 -5.08 34.00
N VAL A 127 13.15 -6.22 33.85
CA VAL A 127 12.46 -6.54 32.63
C VAL A 127 11.67 -5.29 32.30
N GLY A 128 12.10 -4.54 31.29
CA GLY A 128 11.46 -3.27 30.93
C GLY A 128 9.98 -3.51 30.74
N ASN A 129 9.15 -2.51 31.07
CA ASN A 129 7.70 -2.63 30.92
C ASN A 129 7.41 -3.20 29.52
N PRO A 130 6.76 -4.36 29.40
CA PRO A 130 6.54 -5.00 28.12
C PRO A 130 5.77 -4.13 27.15
N ILE A 131 4.95 -3.20 27.67
CA ILE A 131 4.10 -2.30 26.90
C ILE A 131 4.15 -0.92 27.56
N ILE A 132 4.45 0.11 26.75
CA ILE A 132 4.43 1.51 27.16
C ILE A 132 3.42 2.24 26.29
N VAL A 133 2.36 2.75 26.89
CA VAL A 133 1.34 3.55 26.21
C VAL A 133 1.70 5.04 26.34
N LYS A 134 1.83 5.71 25.19
CA LYS A 134 2.02 7.15 25.07
C LYS A 134 0.81 7.74 24.33
N LYS A 135 0.73 9.05 24.24
CA LYS A 135 -0.40 9.77 23.66
C LYS A 135 -0.78 9.33 22.24
N ASP A 136 0.20 9.06 21.39
CA ASP A 136 0.07 8.74 19.95
C ASP A 136 0.83 7.47 19.57
N THR A 137 1.36 6.74 20.55
CA THR A 137 2.24 5.60 20.29
C THR A 137 2.05 4.54 21.37
N ILE A 138 1.86 3.29 20.96
CA ILE A 138 1.99 2.13 21.83
C ILE A 138 3.29 1.42 21.48
N GLU A 139 4.18 1.34 22.45
CA GLU A 139 5.51 0.75 22.30
C GLU A 139 5.55 -0.62 22.99
N TYR A 140 5.89 -1.65 22.25
CA TYR A 140 6.08 -3.02 22.73
C TYR A 140 7.57 -3.35 22.73
N ASN A 141 8.07 -3.85 23.86
CA ASN A 141 9.42 -4.38 23.94
C ASN A 141 9.43 -5.81 23.41
N ALA A 142 10.06 -6.03 22.24
CA ALA A 142 10.05 -7.32 21.55
C ALA A 142 10.60 -8.46 22.41
N SER A 143 11.62 -8.20 23.26
CA SER A 143 12.23 -9.21 24.13
C SER A 143 11.29 -9.73 25.23
N SER A 144 10.20 -9.01 25.52
CA SER A 144 9.20 -9.44 26.50
C SER A 144 8.20 -10.46 25.94
N PHE A 145 8.20 -10.68 24.63
CA PHE A 145 7.32 -11.64 23.95
C PHE A 145 8.16 -12.80 23.42
N LYS A 146 7.83 -14.02 23.86
CA LYS A 146 8.60 -15.21 23.53
C LYS A 146 8.54 -15.53 22.03
N THR A 147 9.66 -15.37 21.33
CA THR A 147 9.84 -15.74 19.93
C THR A 147 10.93 -16.83 19.82
N SER A 148 10.85 -17.65 18.77
CA SER A 148 11.90 -18.59 18.39
C SER A 148 12.92 -17.90 17.48
N ASP A 149 14.10 -18.46 17.33
CA ASP A 149 15.15 -17.91 16.47
C ASP A 149 14.75 -17.81 14.99
N ASN A 150 13.78 -18.61 14.58
CA ASN A 150 13.27 -18.67 13.21
C ASN A 150 11.95 -17.89 13.00
N ASP A 151 11.40 -17.29 14.07
CA ASP A 151 10.15 -16.51 13.97
C ASP A 151 10.40 -15.25 13.14
N MET A 152 9.41 -14.92 12.28
CA MET A 152 9.38 -13.68 11.54
C MET A 152 8.63 -12.59 12.33
N LEU A 153 8.71 -11.37 11.85
CA LEU A 153 7.98 -10.25 12.45
C LEU A 153 6.47 -10.55 12.60
N GLU A 154 5.88 -11.26 11.64
CA GLU A 154 4.48 -11.70 11.69
C GLU A 154 4.18 -12.51 12.96
N ASP A 155 5.07 -13.43 13.34
CA ASP A 155 4.90 -14.28 14.51
C ASP A 155 5.04 -13.48 15.81
N LEU A 156 5.90 -12.46 15.81
CA LEU A 156 6.00 -11.50 16.91
C LEU A 156 4.71 -10.66 17.02
N LEU A 157 4.22 -10.10 15.90
CA LEU A 157 3.03 -9.26 15.88
C LEU A 157 1.80 -10.00 16.39
N LYS A 158 1.61 -11.28 16.04
CA LYS A 158 0.52 -12.14 16.54
C LYS A 158 0.53 -12.31 18.07
N LYS A 159 1.66 -12.05 18.73
CA LYS A 159 1.82 -12.15 20.18
C LYS A 159 1.58 -10.83 20.92
N LEU A 160 1.47 -9.73 20.18
CA LEU A 160 1.30 -8.39 20.76
C LEU A 160 -0.18 -8.13 21.08
N PRO A 161 -0.53 -7.75 22.32
CA PRO A 161 -1.89 -7.40 22.66
C PRO A 161 -2.42 -6.23 21.82
N GLY A 162 -3.63 -6.39 21.26
CA GLY A 162 -4.27 -5.37 20.44
C GLY A 162 -3.78 -5.31 18.98
N VAL A 163 -2.88 -6.23 18.58
CA VAL A 163 -2.45 -6.39 17.19
C VAL A 163 -2.98 -7.70 16.65
N GLU A 164 -3.63 -7.66 15.51
CA GLU A 164 -4.19 -8.82 14.81
C GLU A 164 -3.58 -8.91 13.41
N VAL A 165 -3.17 -10.10 13.03
CA VAL A 165 -2.73 -10.41 11.67
C VAL A 165 -3.75 -11.35 11.04
N ASN A 166 -4.47 -10.86 10.05
CA ASN A 166 -5.54 -11.59 9.39
C ASN A 166 -4.99 -12.68 8.44
N SER A 167 -5.84 -13.60 8.04
CA SER A 167 -5.46 -14.70 7.12
C SER A 167 -5.07 -14.21 5.72
N ASP A 168 -5.53 -13.02 5.30
CA ASP A 168 -5.13 -12.35 4.07
C ASP A 168 -3.80 -11.58 4.21
N GLY A 169 -3.22 -11.58 5.43
CA GLY A 169 -1.96 -10.88 5.77
C GLY A 169 -2.14 -9.39 6.09
N SER A 170 -3.34 -8.87 6.08
CA SER A 170 -3.61 -7.52 6.58
C SER A 170 -3.41 -7.46 8.09
N ILE A 171 -2.94 -6.32 8.57
CA ILE A 171 -2.65 -6.10 9.98
C ILE A 171 -3.60 -5.04 10.51
N THR A 172 -4.21 -5.31 11.65
CA THR A 172 -4.95 -4.31 12.42
C THR A 172 -4.32 -4.13 13.79
N ALA A 173 -4.27 -2.90 14.25
CA ALA A 173 -3.83 -2.58 15.60
C ALA A 173 -4.87 -1.66 16.25
N ASN A 174 -5.39 -2.06 17.41
CA ASN A 174 -6.46 -1.35 18.11
C ASN A 174 -7.71 -1.07 17.26
N GLY A 175 -8.02 -1.96 16.31
CA GLY A 175 -9.14 -1.82 15.39
C GLY A 175 -8.85 -1.00 14.13
N GLU A 176 -7.67 -0.39 14.01
CA GLU A 176 -7.25 0.39 12.86
C GLU A 176 -6.33 -0.43 11.93
N THR A 177 -6.51 -0.31 10.63
CA THR A 177 -5.69 -1.03 9.64
C THR A 177 -4.33 -0.37 9.49
N ILE A 178 -3.27 -1.15 9.64
CA ILE A 178 -1.89 -0.71 9.42
C ILE A 178 -1.64 -0.56 7.91
N LYS A 179 -1.25 0.64 7.50
CA LYS A 179 -1.01 0.94 6.08
C LYS A 179 0.44 0.75 5.65
N LYS A 180 1.40 0.96 6.56
CA LYS A 180 2.82 0.81 6.25
C LYS A 180 3.65 0.43 7.47
N ILE A 181 4.82 -0.13 7.20
CA ILE A 181 5.84 -0.42 8.21
C ILE A 181 7.08 0.42 7.92
N THR A 182 7.60 1.06 8.95
CA THR A 182 8.89 1.77 8.92
C THR A 182 9.91 1.06 9.78
N ILE A 183 11.20 1.21 9.48
CA ILE A 183 12.31 0.73 10.29
C ILE A 183 13.13 1.93 10.70
N ASP A 184 13.13 2.24 11.99
CA ASP A 184 13.76 3.43 12.56
C ASP A 184 13.35 4.71 11.81
N GLY A 185 12.04 4.85 11.54
CA GLY A 185 11.42 5.96 10.84
C GLY A 185 11.48 5.91 9.32
N LYS A 186 12.32 5.07 8.71
CA LYS A 186 12.48 4.96 7.26
C LYS A 186 11.49 3.97 6.68
N THR A 187 10.84 4.34 5.59
CA THR A 187 9.82 3.49 4.95
C THR A 187 10.44 2.23 4.35
N PHE A 188 9.87 1.08 4.70
CA PHE A 188 10.31 -0.22 4.19
C PHE A 188 9.32 -0.74 3.16
N PHE A 189 9.76 -0.96 1.91
CA PHE A 189 8.96 -1.41 0.76
C PHE A 189 7.64 -0.66 0.58
N LEU A 190 7.62 0.65 0.76
CA LEU A 190 6.47 1.55 0.61
C LEU A 190 5.13 0.83 0.93
N ASP A 191 4.15 1.28 1.36
CA ASP A 191 2.76 0.84 1.56
C ASP A 191 2.42 -0.69 1.52
N ASP A 192 3.39 -1.61 1.69
CA ASP A 192 3.15 -3.05 1.76
C ASP A 192 3.67 -3.66 3.08
N PRO A 193 2.83 -3.68 4.14
CA PRO A 193 3.22 -4.25 5.43
C PRO A 193 3.60 -5.72 5.39
N GLN A 194 3.06 -6.50 4.46
CA GLN A 194 3.31 -7.95 4.39
C GLN A 194 4.75 -8.25 3.97
N LEU A 195 5.36 -7.38 3.13
CA LEU A 195 6.75 -7.51 2.76
C LEU A 195 7.67 -7.43 3.99
N ALA A 196 7.35 -6.59 4.95
CA ALA A 196 8.09 -6.50 6.21
C ALA A 196 7.79 -7.70 7.12
N THR A 197 6.51 -8.02 7.36
CA THR A 197 6.14 -9.01 8.37
C THR A 197 6.62 -10.42 8.05
N LYS A 198 6.66 -10.79 6.79
CA LYS A 198 7.04 -12.14 6.36
C LYS A 198 8.54 -12.32 6.09
N ASN A 199 9.30 -11.23 6.02
CA ASN A 199 10.71 -11.30 5.65
C ASN A 199 11.67 -10.78 6.73
N ILE A 200 11.21 -9.95 7.68
CA ILE A 200 12.06 -9.45 8.75
C ILE A 200 12.09 -10.48 9.89
N PRO A 201 13.27 -11.01 10.29
CA PRO A 201 13.38 -11.88 11.44
C PRO A 201 12.99 -11.15 12.73
N ALA A 202 12.15 -11.77 13.57
CA ALA A 202 11.74 -11.19 14.86
C ALA A 202 12.92 -10.86 15.77
N LYS A 203 13.97 -11.67 15.73
CA LYS A 203 15.15 -11.55 16.59
C LYS A 203 15.98 -10.27 16.42
N ILE A 204 15.84 -9.56 15.28
CA ILE A 204 16.56 -8.29 15.08
C ILE A 204 15.79 -7.10 15.62
N ILE A 205 14.53 -7.28 16.01
CA ILE A 205 13.66 -6.22 16.48
C ILE A 205 13.84 -6.00 17.98
N GLU A 206 14.15 -4.78 18.36
CA GLU A 206 14.21 -4.35 19.77
C GLU A 206 12.82 -3.93 20.25
N LYS A 207 12.11 -3.12 19.44
CA LYS A 207 10.81 -2.57 19.78
C LYS A 207 9.88 -2.54 18.58
N VAL A 208 8.60 -2.74 18.83
CA VAL A 208 7.51 -2.51 17.89
C VAL A 208 6.70 -1.33 18.41
N LYS A 209 6.60 -0.27 17.62
CA LYS A 209 5.80 0.91 17.96
C LYS A 209 4.62 1.01 17.02
N VAL A 210 3.42 0.98 17.55
CA VAL A 210 2.20 1.33 16.82
C VAL A 210 1.99 2.83 16.99
N VAL A 211 2.08 3.58 15.90
CA VAL A 211 2.10 5.05 15.90
C VAL A 211 0.93 5.58 15.10
N GLU A 212 0.14 6.47 15.69
CA GLU A 212 -0.83 7.30 14.98
C GLU A 212 -0.07 8.49 14.36
N LYS A 213 0.36 8.33 13.11
CA LYS A 213 1.11 9.36 12.39
C LYS A 213 0.15 10.36 11.74
N LYS A 214 0.33 11.63 12.03
CA LYS A 214 -0.40 12.71 11.35
C LYS A 214 -0.01 12.80 9.88
N SER A 215 -0.89 13.36 9.05
CA SER A 215 -0.57 13.62 7.65
C SER A 215 0.67 14.51 7.50
N ASP A 216 1.37 14.41 6.37
CA ASP A 216 2.53 15.28 6.07
C ASP A 216 2.15 16.77 6.12
N GLN A 217 0.89 17.10 5.78
CA GLN A 217 0.34 18.44 5.86
C GLN A 217 0.16 18.87 7.32
N ALA A 218 -0.44 18.04 8.16
CA ALA A 218 -0.65 18.35 9.59
C ALA A 218 0.67 18.44 10.35
N MET A 219 1.66 17.62 10.02
CA MET A 219 3.01 17.73 10.60
C MET A 219 3.69 19.06 10.25
N PHE A 220 3.50 19.52 9.01
CA PHE A 220 4.09 20.77 8.55
C PHE A 220 3.40 22.01 9.13
N THR A 221 2.07 22.03 9.16
CA THR A 221 1.27 23.17 9.64
C THR A 221 1.17 23.22 11.16
N GLY A 222 1.34 22.08 11.84
CA GLY A 222 1.03 21.91 13.25
C GLY A 222 -0.47 21.83 13.55
N ILE A 223 -1.33 21.85 12.52
CA ILE A 223 -2.79 21.76 12.64
C ILE A 223 -3.21 20.35 12.30
N ASP A 224 -3.95 19.72 13.19
CA ASP A 224 -4.53 18.41 12.99
C ASP A 224 -5.63 18.51 11.91
N ASP A 225 -5.42 17.89 10.75
CA ASP A 225 -6.37 17.88 9.62
C ASP A 225 -7.32 16.67 9.68
N GLY A 226 -7.21 15.86 10.73
CA GLY A 226 -8.01 14.67 10.91
C GLY A 226 -7.62 13.49 10.03
N GLN A 227 -6.54 13.61 9.28
CA GLN A 227 -5.98 12.52 8.48
C GLN A 227 -4.80 11.92 9.25
N GLU A 228 -5.11 10.92 10.08
CA GLU A 228 -4.11 10.15 10.80
C GLU A 228 -3.95 8.80 10.10
N GLU A 229 -2.73 8.31 10.04
CA GLU A 229 -2.41 6.97 9.55
C GLU A 229 -1.81 6.14 10.68
N THR A 230 -2.37 4.98 10.94
CA THR A 230 -1.76 4.03 11.88
C THR A 230 -0.67 3.26 11.16
N ILE A 231 0.55 3.39 11.66
CA ILE A 231 1.73 2.71 11.12
C ILE A 231 2.42 1.88 12.21
N ILE A 232 3.21 0.90 11.79
CA ILE A 232 4.15 0.22 12.67
C ILE A 232 5.55 0.75 12.40
N ASP A 233 6.21 1.33 13.41
CA ASP A 233 7.63 1.67 13.38
C ASP A 233 8.44 0.65 14.19
N LEU A 234 9.37 -0.01 13.52
CA LEU A 234 10.24 -1.02 14.11
C LEU A 234 11.55 -0.39 14.52
N SER A 235 11.95 -0.56 15.77
CA SER A 235 13.32 -0.25 16.18
C SER A 235 14.17 -1.50 16.15
N VAL A 236 15.31 -1.43 15.48
CA VAL A 236 16.26 -2.52 15.35
C VAL A 236 17.25 -2.50 16.53
N MET A 237 17.70 -3.68 16.99
CA MET A 237 18.65 -3.80 18.11
C MET A 237 19.93 -3.01 17.84
N LYS A 238 20.40 -2.30 18.88
CA LYS A 238 21.66 -1.58 18.82
C LYS A 238 22.80 -2.51 18.44
N GLY A 239 23.58 -2.13 17.42
CA GLY A 239 24.65 -2.96 16.84
C GLY A 239 24.26 -3.68 15.54
N MET A 240 22.97 -3.84 15.25
CA MET A 240 22.48 -4.27 13.94
C MET A 240 22.37 -3.10 12.94
N MET A 241 22.45 -1.86 13.43
CA MET A 241 22.36 -0.60 12.64
C MET A 241 23.63 -0.27 11.83
N ASN A 242 24.70 -1.05 11.93
CA ASN A 242 25.94 -0.83 11.18
C ASN A 242 26.49 -2.15 10.65
N GLY A 243 25.76 -2.81 9.76
CA GLY A 243 26.25 -4.08 9.24
C GLY A 243 25.33 -4.73 8.23
N TRP A 244 25.78 -5.90 7.81
CA TRP A 244 25.01 -6.81 6.98
C TRP A 244 24.22 -7.78 7.86
N PHE A 245 22.99 -7.99 7.53
CA PHE A 245 22.19 -9.08 8.07
C PHE A 245 21.53 -9.84 6.93
N GLY A 246 21.13 -11.06 7.18
CA GLY A 246 20.42 -11.84 6.19
C GLY A 246 19.86 -13.12 6.79
N ASN A 247 18.84 -13.62 6.12
CA ASN A 247 18.25 -14.92 6.39
C ASN A 247 18.02 -15.61 5.06
N VAL A 248 18.35 -16.89 4.99
CA VAL A 248 18.11 -17.72 3.82
C VAL A 248 17.41 -18.99 4.29
N MET A 249 16.31 -19.32 3.64
CA MET A 249 15.55 -20.53 3.88
C MET A 249 15.39 -21.30 2.58
N ALA A 250 15.56 -22.61 2.63
CA ALA A 250 15.25 -23.51 1.54
C ALA A 250 14.61 -24.78 2.09
N GLY A 251 13.55 -25.23 1.44
CA GLY A 251 12.85 -26.46 1.79
C GLY A 251 12.35 -27.16 0.54
N GLY A 252 12.28 -28.47 0.59
CA GLY A 252 11.75 -29.30 -0.48
C GLY A 252 11.13 -30.57 0.06
N GLY A 253 10.14 -31.09 -0.66
CA GLY A 253 9.42 -32.30 -0.29
C GLY A 253 8.59 -32.83 -1.44
N HIS A 254 7.85 -33.89 -1.16
CA HIS A 254 6.94 -34.50 -2.10
C HIS A 254 5.66 -34.88 -1.37
N ASP A 255 4.52 -34.75 -2.03
CA ASP A 255 3.24 -35.15 -1.47
C ASP A 255 3.16 -36.66 -1.26
N VAL A 256 2.57 -37.09 -0.11
CA VAL A 256 2.39 -38.51 0.22
C VAL A 256 0.95 -38.72 0.71
N PRO A 257 0.13 -39.55 0.04
CA PRO A 257 0.41 -40.22 -1.23
C PRO A 257 0.55 -39.21 -2.38
N ASP A 258 1.23 -39.61 -3.43
CA ASP A 258 1.34 -38.82 -4.65
C ASP A 258 -0.07 -38.52 -5.20
N LYS A 259 -0.41 -37.25 -5.23
CA LYS A 259 -1.68 -36.72 -5.74
C LYS A 259 -1.41 -35.76 -6.88
N GLY A 260 -0.49 -36.11 -7.77
CA GLY A 260 -0.23 -35.29 -8.95
C GLY A 260 -1.54 -34.93 -9.66
N TYR A 261 -1.75 -33.66 -9.90
CA TYR A 261 -2.88 -33.17 -10.68
C TYR A 261 -2.41 -33.00 -12.12
N TYR A 262 -3.03 -33.76 -13.02
CA TYR A 262 -2.82 -33.61 -14.45
C TYR A 262 -4.08 -33.07 -15.06
N ASN A 263 -4.00 -31.87 -15.62
CA ASN A 263 -5.07 -31.30 -16.41
C ASN A 263 -4.54 -31.08 -17.83
N ASP A 264 -4.75 -32.09 -18.71
CA ASP A 264 -4.27 -32.07 -20.08
C ASP A 264 -4.92 -30.95 -20.90
N GLU A 265 -6.16 -30.57 -20.60
CA GLU A 265 -6.89 -29.52 -21.32
C GLU A 265 -6.31 -28.12 -21.04
N HIS A 266 -5.79 -27.89 -19.86
CA HIS A 266 -5.36 -26.54 -19.40
C HIS A 266 -3.86 -26.43 -19.16
N ARG A 267 -3.07 -27.43 -19.52
CA ARG A 267 -1.61 -27.45 -19.38
C ARG A 267 -1.09 -27.24 -17.95
N PHE A 268 -1.92 -27.50 -16.95
CA PHE A 268 -1.47 -27.51 -15.56
C PHE A 268 -0.99 -28.91 -15.21
N VAL A 269 0.27 -28.99 -14.79
CA VAL A 269 0.89 -30.24 -14.32
C VAL A 269 1.48 -29.97 -12.93
N ASP A 270 0.98 -30.68 -11.93
CA ASP A 270 1.58 -30.71 -10.60
C ASP A 270 2.02 -32.12 -10.27
N GLU A 271 3.34 -32.36 -10.34
CA GLU A 271 3.96 -33.65 -10.08
C GLU A 271 4.08 -33.99 -8.58
N GLY A 272 3.45 -33.21 -7.70
CA GLY A 272 3.51 -33.42 -6.24
C GLY A 272 4.81 -32.95 -5.58
N TRP A 273 5.78 -32.41 -6.33
CA TRP A 273 6.97 -31.80 -5.76
C TRP A 273 6.65 -30.46 -5.12
N ARG A 274 7.10 -30.28 -3.86
CA ARG A 274 6.93 -29.05 -3.11
C ARG A 274 8.27 -28.41 -2.83
N TYR A 275 8.34 -27.11 -3.01
CA TYR A 275 9.52 -26.33 -2.69
C TYR A 275 9.14 -25.00 -2.03
N GLN A 276 10.06 -24.52 -1.21
CA GLN A 276 10.00 -23.17 -0.65
C GLN A 276 11.41 -22.62 -0.51
N GLY A 277 11.66 -21.47 -1.10
CA GLY A 277 12.92 -20.74 -0.97
C GLY A 277 12.62 -19.29 -0.62
N ALA A 278 13.35 -18.76 0.36
CA ALA A 278 13.28 -17.35 0.71
C ALA A 278 14.66 -16.83 1.11
N ALA A 279 14.95 -15.61 0.74
CA ALA A 279 16.16 -14.91 1.16
C ALA A 279 15.87 -13.45 1.42
N ILE A 280 16.40 -12.90 2.49
CA ILE A 280 16.52 -11.49 2.73
C ILE A 280 17.99 -11.19 3.06
N VAL A 281 18.52 -10.14 2.42
CA VAL A 281 19.84 -9.60 2.72
C VAL A 281 19.69 -8.10 2.85
N GLY A 282 20.16 -7.53 3.93
CA GLY A 282 20.10 -6.10 4.19
C GLY A 282 21.43 -5.56 4.70
N ASN A 283 21.68 -4.31 4.37
CA ASN A 283 22.75 -3.51 4.96
C ASN A 283 22.14 -2.24 5.52
N PHE A 284 22.16 -2.11 6.83
CA PHE A 284 21.65 -0.92 7.52
C PHE A 284 22.83 -0.14 8.09
N LYS A 285 22.77 1.17 7.88
CA LYS A 285 23.67 2.16 8.44
C LYS A 285 22.82 3.30 9.00
N GLU A 286 23.45 4.18 9.78
CA GLU A 286 22.78 5.29 10.41
C GLU A 286 22.04 6.20 9.40
N ASP A 287 22.67 6.44 8.24
CA ASP A 287 22.19 7.32 7.18
C ASP A 287 21.59 6.57 5.97
N SER A 288 21.68 5.23 5.93
CA SER A 288 21.24 4.45 4.76
C SER A 288 20.77 3.05 5.12
N GLN A 289 19.77 2.60 4.39
CA GLN A 289 19.25 1.23 4.48
C GLN A 289 19.11 0.68 3.07
N ILE A 290 19.63 -0.52 2.82
CA ILE A 290 19.41 -1.26 1.57
C ILE A 290 19.01 -2.67 1.95
N SER A 291 18.00 -3.22 1.27
CA SER A 291 17.60 -4.60 1.42
C SER A 291 17.20 -5.22 0.09
N VAL A 292 17.49 -6.51 -0.05
CA VAL A 292 17.08 -7.35 -1.16
C VAL A 292 16.28 -8.52 -0.59
N ILE A 293 15.13 -8.80 -1.20
CA ILE A 293 14.28 -9.93 -0.84
C ILE A 293 14.06 -10.81 -2.06
N LEU A 294 14.05 -12.12 -1.84
CA LEU A 294 13.70 -13.15 -2.83
C LEU A 294 12.79 -14.16 -2.16
N ASN A 295 11.75 -14.59 -2.86
CA ASN A 295 10.88 -15.66 -2.39
C ASN A 295 10.35 -16.45 -3.57
N ALA A 296 10.28 -17.77 -3.46
CA ALA A 296 9.62 -18.63 -4.40
C ALA A 296 9.09 -19.87 -3.68
N ASN A 297 7.85 -20.25 -3.95
CA ASN A 297 7.26 -21.45 -3.37
C ASN A 297 6.06 -21.96 -4.19
N ASN A 298 5.73 -23.24 -4.01
CA ASN A 298 4.49 -23.87 -4.46
C ASN A 298 3.76 -24.61 -3.33
N THR A 299 3.91 -24.12 -2.11
CA THR A 299 3.33 -24.69 -0.88
C THR A 299 2.07 -23.96 -0.43
N ASN A 300 1.40 -23.22 -1.31
CA ASN A 300 0.28 -22.34 -1.02
C ASN A 300 0.59 -21.26 0.04
N ASN A 301 1.86 -21.06 0.35
CA ASN A 301 2.27 -19.99 1.23
C ASN A 301 2.20 -18.68 0.45
N ARG A 302 1.10 -17.97 0.62
CA ARG A 302 0.92 -16.62 0.06
C ARG A 302 1.83 -15.67 0.81
N GLY A 303 3.08 -15.65 0.39
CA GLY A 303 4.09 -14.78 0.98
C GLY A 303 3.76 -13.30 0.86
N PHE A 304 2.84 -12.91 -0.05
CA PHE A 304 2.60 -11.50 -0.38
C PHE A 304 1.21 -11.32 -0.97
N ASN A 305 0.62 -10.15 -0.78
CA ASN A 305 -0.52 -9.75 -1.59
C ASN A 305 -0.11 -9.87 -3.05
N ASP A 306 -0.84 -10.68 -3.77
CA ASP A 306 -0.69 -10.82 -5.20
C ASP A 306 -1.01 -9.47 -5.86
N LEU A 307 0.00 -8.64 -6.05
CA LEU A 307 -0.15 -7.32 -6.66
C LEU A 307 -0.75 -7.45 -8.07
N ALA A 308 -0.37 -8.50 -8.78
CA ALA A 308 -0.88 -8.76 -10.12
C ALA A 308 -2.29 -9.38 -10.06
N GLY A 309 -2.56 -10.30 -9.14
CA GLY A 309 -3.90 -10.85 -8.90
C GLY A 309 -4.88 -9.83 -8.32
N GLY A 310 -4.43 -8.96 -7.44
CA GLY A 310 -5.22 -7.83 -6.94
C GLY A 310 -5.58 -6.83 -8.05
N MET A 311 -4.64 -6.53 -8.97
CA MET A 311 -4.91 -5.77 -10.18
C MET A 311 -5.89 -6.50 -11.10
N MET A 312 -5.77 -7.82 -11.26
CA MET A 312 -6.65 -8.63 -12.11
C MET A 312 -8.07 -8.74 -11.51
N MET A 313 -8.21 -8.92 -10.18
CA MET A 313 -9.51 -8.91 -9.50
C MET A 313 -10.18 -7.53 -9.52
N GLY A 314 -9.45 -6.45 -9.33
CA GLY A 314 -9.99 -5.09 -9.42
C GLY A 314 -10.48 -4.75 -10.83
N MET A 315 -9.91 -5.37 -11.85
CA MET A 315 -10.30 -5.19 -13.27
C MET A 315 -11.47 -6.07 -13.69
N ARG A 316 -11.62 -7.26 -13.12
CA ARG A 316 -12.85 -8.09 -13.27
C ARG A 316 -14.07 -7.44 -12.59
N GLY A 317 -13.87 -6.65 -11.53
CA GLY A 317 -14.93 -5.88 -10.88
C GLY A 317 -15.35 -4.62 -11.62
N GLY A 318 -14.56 -4.16 -12.61
CA GLY A 318 -14.90 -3.00 -13.46
C GLY A 318 -15.79 -3.33 -14.67
N GLY A 319 -15.93 -4.61 -15.04
CA GLY A 319 -16.92 -5.12 -15.95
C GLY A 319 -17.87 -6.01 -15.15
N GLY A 320 -19.04 -5.49 -14.83
CA GLY A 320 -19.98 -6.07 -13.87
C GLY A 320 -20.15 -7.58 -13.98
N GLY A 321 -19.98 -8.27 -12.89
CA GLY A 321 -20.74 -9.48 -12.63
C GLY A 321 -20.09 -10.83 -12.66
N MET A 322 -18.81 -10.99 -13.02
CA MET A 322 -18.20 -12.34 -13.06
C MET A 322 -17.99 -13.01 -11.68
N GLY A 323 -18.26 -12.34 -10.58
CA GLY A 323 -17.97 -12.86 -9.23
C GLY A 323 -19.15 -13.32 -8.39
N ARG A 324 -20.38 -13.17 -8.85
CA ARG A 324 -21.55 -13.44 -7.99
C ARG A 324 -22.56 -14.48 -8.49
N GLY A 325 -22.45 -14.96 -9.72
CA GLY A 325 -23.38 -15.90 -10.31
C GLY A 325 -22.90 -17.35 -10.37
N MET A 326 -21.60 -17.57 -10.45
CA MET A 326 -20.97 -18.88 -10.21
C MET A 326 -20.36 -18.79 -8.82
N GLY A 327 -20.53 -19.79 -7.97
CA GLY A 327 -19.94 -19.84 -6.63
C GLY A 327 -18.49 -19.45 -6.78
N GLY A 328 -18.19 -18.21 -6.38
CA GLY A 328 -16.96 -17.57 -6.79
C GLY A 328 -15.76 -18.43 -6.47
N PHE A 329 -14.87 -18.65 -7.43
CA PHE A 329 -13.54 -19.18 -7.16
C PHE A 329 -12.82 -18.20 -6.24
N GLY A 330 -13.30 -18.16 -5.00
CA GLY A 330 -12.99 -17.16 -3.99
C GLY A 330 -11.52 -17.16 -3.62
N GLY A 331 -10.97 -16.01 -3.51
CA GLY A 331 -9.56 -15.77 -3.23
C GLY A 331 -9.06 -16.50 -2.00
N GLY A 332 -8.62 -17.74 -2.12
CA GLY A 332 -8.07 -18.49 -0.99
C GLY A 332 -7.73 -19.92 -1.30
N ASN A 333 -8.46 -20.52 -2.19
CA ASN A 333 -8.42 -21.95 -2.45
C ASN A 333 -7.58 -22.28 -3.68
N GLY A 334 -7.12 -23.51 -3.78
CA GLY A 334 -6.37 -24.04 -4.90
C GLY A 334 -4.88 -24.18 -4.65
N ILE A 335 -4.18 -24.64 -5.67
CA ILE A 335 -2.72 -24.83 -5.67
C ILE A 335 -2.10 -23.58 -6.29
N THR A 336 -1.17 -22.97 -5.56
CA THR A 336 -0.54 -21.72 -6.00
C THR A 336 0.98 -21.87 -5.94
N SER A 337 1.61 -21.60 -7.08
CA SER A 337 3.04 -21.33 -7.17
C SER A 337 3.24 -19.81 -7.23
N SER A 338 4.17 -19.29 -6.45
CA SER A 338 4.45 -17.86 -6.37
C SER A 338 5.95 -17.58 -6.30
N TRP A 339 6.36 -16.47 -6.90
CA TRP A 339 7.74 -15.99 -6.86
C TRP A 339 7.78 -14.48 -6.76
N MET A 340 8.82 -13.97 -6.13
CA MET A 340 9.03 -12.55 -5.93
C MET A 340 10.51 -12.22 -5.81
N GLY A 341 10.87 -11.05 -6.32
CA GLY A 341 12.17 -10.44 -6.08
C GLY A 341 12.02 -8.93 -5.92
N GLY A 342 12.69 -8.37 -4.91
CA GLY A 342 12.58 -6.96 -4.62
C GLY A 342 13.84 -6.34 -4.05
N VAL A 343 14.02 -5.05 -4.32
CA VAL A 343 15.08 -4.22 -3.77
C VAL A 343 14.44 -2.97 -3.16
N ASN A 344 14.85 -2.63 -1.96
CA ASN A 344 14.44 -1.42 -1.26
C ASN A 344 15.68 -0.67 -0.78
N GLY A 345 15.64 0.66 -0.88
CA GLY A 345 16.68 1.52 -0.34
C GLY A 345 16.12 2.81 0.25
N ALA A 346 16.76 3.31 1.30
CA ALA A 346 16.46 4.59 1.91
C ALA A 346 17.77 5.27 2.33
N TRP A 347 17.88 6.56 2.06
CA TRP A 347 19.09 7.36 2.32
C TRP A 347 18.71 8.72 2.89
N ASP A 348 19.40 9.12 3.95
CA ASP A 348 19.41 10.51 4.41
C ASP A 348 20.59 11.22 3.76
N LEU A 349 20.29 12.18 2.93
CA LEU A 349 21.26 12.94 2.16
C LEU A 349 21.30 14.40 2.67
N PHE A 350 22.41 15.10 2.41
CA PHE A 350 22.60 16.51 2.79
C PHE A 350 22.36 16.78 4.28
N ASP A 351 22.97 15.95 5.14
CA ASP A 351 22.86 16.05 6.60
C ASP A 351 21.43 15.90 7.16
N GLY A 352 20.58 15.14 6.44
CA GLY A 352 19.19 14.90 6.80
C GLY A 352 18.20 15.92 6.21
N ASP A 353 18.66 16.88 5.40
CA ASP A 353 17.78 17.82 4.70
C ASP A 353 17.02 17.16 3.54
N MET A 354 17.48 15.97 3.09
CA MET A 354 16.79 15.19 2.07
C MET A 354 16.71 13.72 2.44
N GLU A 355 15.50 13.21 2.56
CA GLU A 355 15.20 11.79 2.64
C GLU A 355 14.86 11.28 1.25
N LEU A 356 15.62 10.32 0.74
CA LEU A 356 15.36 9.63 -0.52
C LEU A 356 15.12 8.16 -0.21
N SER A 357 13.97 7.64 -0.60
CA SER A 357 13.73 6.20 -0.56
C SER A 357 13.14 5.70 -1.88
N GLY A 358 13.39 4.44 -2.18
CA GLY A 358 12.87 3.83 -3.38
C GLY A 358 12.83 2.32 -3.30
N ASN A 359 11.91 1.73 -4.04
CA ASN A 359 11.79 0.30 -4.14
C ASN A 359 11.49 -0.15 -5.57
N TYR A 360 11.91 -1.35 -5.85
CA TYR A 360 11.49 -2.12 -7.01
C TYR A 360 11.05 -3.50 -6.54
N LEU A 361 9.91 -3.95 -7.05
CA LEU A 361 9.35 -5.25 -6.76
C LEU A 361 8.91 -5.91 -8.06
N TYR A 362 9.33 -7.14 -8.29
CA TYR A 362 8.77 -8.07 -9.28
C TYR A 362 8.09 -9.21 -8.54
N ASN A 363 6.89 -9.55 -8.92
CA ASN A 363 6.19 -10.72 -8.41
C ASN A 363 5.41 -11.42 -9.52
N GLY A 364 5.18 -12.71 -9.33
CA GLY A 364 4.33 -13.50 -10.18
C GLY A 364 3.72 -14.67 -9.41
N SER A 365 2.62 -15.17 -9.95
CA SER A 365 1.97 -16.36 -9.43
C SER A 365 1.21 -17.11 -10.51
N ASP A 366 1.21 -18.44 -10.42
CA ASP A 366 0.34 -19.34 -11.16
C ASP A 366 -0.55 -20.06 -10.14
N ARG A 367 -1.84 -20.06 -10.41
CA ARG A 367 -2.82 -20.64 -9.53
C ARG A 367 -3.78 -21.55 -10.28
N PHE A 368 -4.00 -22.72 -9.73
CA PHE A 368 -4.99 -23.70 -10.17
C PHE A 368 -6.04 -23.91 -9.08
N VAL A 369 -7.30 -23.88 -9.46
CA VAL A 369 -8.45 -24.16 -8.59
C VAL A 369 -9.32 -25.20 -9.25
N GLU A 370 -9.70 -26.22 -8.52
CA GLU A 370 -10.75 -27.15 -8.87
C GLU A 370 -11.87 -27.01 -7.84
N GLU A 371 -13.11 -26.88 -8.30
CA GLU A 371 -14.27 -26.68 -7.46
C GLU A 371 -15.42 -27.56 -7.91
N GLU A 372 -16.06 -28.22 -6.94
CA GLU A 372 -17.31 -28.92 -7.12
C GLU A 372 -18.32 -28.40 -6.11
N SER A 373 -19.51 -28.04 -6.58
CA SER A 373 -20.58 -27.55 -5.71
C SER A 373 -21.91 -28.20 -6.05
N SER A 374 -22.70 -28.46 -5.01
CA SER A 374 -24.05 -28.97 -5.13
C SER A 374 -24.98 -28.18 -4.21
N LYS A 375 -26.11 -27.71 -4.76
CA LYS A 375 -27.11 -26.94 -4.05
C LYS A 375 -28.49 -27.54 -4.26
N ILE A 376 -29.21 -27.79 -3.17
CA ILE A 376 -30.61 -28.22 -3.19
C ILE A 376 -31.49 -27.05 -2.73
N THR A 377 -32.43 -26.65 -3.58
CA THR A 377 -33.45 -25.65 -3.24
C THR A 377 -34.80 -26.33 -3.13
N PHE A 378 -35.48 -26.18 -2.01
CA PHE A 378 -36.80 -26.68 -1.80
C PHE A 378 -37.83 -25.63 -2.26
N MET A 379 -38.75 -26.05 -3.11
CA MET A 379 -39.79 -25.19 -3.68
C MET A 379 -41.10 -25.36 -2.94
N GLU A 380 -41.97 -24.34 -3.00
CA GLU A 380 -43.28 -24.34 -2.31
C GLU A 380 -44.23 -25.46 -2.80
N ASP A 381 -44.11 -25.90 -4.04
CA ASP A 381 -44.89 -26.99 -4.64
C ASP A 381 -44.42 -28.39 -4.24
N GLY A 382 -43.43 -28.47 -3.35
CA GLY A 382 -42.82 -29.73 -2.88
C GLY A 382 -41.75 -30.28 -3.84
N SER A 383 -41.49 -29.65 -4.97
CA SER A 383 -40.37 -30.01 -5.86
C SER A 383 -39.02 -29.56 -5.26
N ARG A 384 -37.94 -30.14 -5.74
CA ARG A 384 -36.56 -29.80 -5.36
C ARG A 384 -35.75 -29.50 -6.61
N LEU A 385 -35.06 -28.35 -6.56
CA LEU A 385 -34.13 -27.98 -7.59
C LEU A 385 -32.72 -28.41 -7.16
N LEU A 386 -32.11 -29.27 -7.96
CA LEU A 386 -30.77 -29.83 -7.73
C LEU A 386 -29.82 -29.16 -8.72
N ASN A 387 -29.01 -28.20 -8.21
CA ASN A 387 -27.98 -27.56 -9.01
C ASN A 387 -26.64 -28.19 -8.69
N THR A 388 -25.92 -28.63 -9.71
CA THR A 388 -24.54 -29.07 -9.62
C THR A 388 -23.66 -28.20 -10.50
N ASN A 389 -22.49 -27.86 -10.03
CA ASN A 389 -21.48 -27.14 -10.76
C ASN A 389 -20.12 -27.75 -10.46
N SER A 390 -19.34 -28.03 -11.47
CA SER A 390 -17.98 -28.56 -11.38
C SER A 390 -17.12 -27.74 -12.32
N GLY A 391 -15.95 -27.28 -11.85
CA GLY A 391 -15.14 -26.42 -12.68
C GLY A 391 -13.69 -26.35 -12.28
N THR A 392 -12.90 -25.89 -13.23
CA THR A 392 -11.46 -25.60 -13.06
C THR A 392 -11.17 -24.16 -13.45
N SER A 393 -10.23 -23.55 -12.75
CA SER A 393 -9.72 -22.22 -13.07
C SER A 393 -8.21 -22.19 -12.96
N MET A 394 -7.57 -21.73 -14.01
CA MET A 394 -6.14 -21.39 -14.02
C MET A 394 -5.98 -19.89 -14.17
N THR A 395 -5.13 -19.30 -13.35
CA THR A 395 -4.79 -17.88 -13.45
C THR A 395 -3.29 -17.72 -13.30
N GLY A 396 -2.66 -17.12 -14.30
CA GLY A 396 -1.26 -16.67 -14.25
C GLY A 396 -1.20 -15.15 -14.14
N SER A 397 -0.31 -14.63 -13.31
CA SER A 397 -0.12 -13.19 -13.16
C SER A 397 1.32 -12.84 -12.92
N GLN A 398 1.76 -11.70 -13.44
CA GLN A 398 3.07 -11.13 -13.16
C GLN A 398 3.01 -9.60 -13.17
N GLY A 399 3.81 -8.99 -12.31
CA GLY A 399 3.81 -7.55 -12.17
C GLY A 399 5.13 -6.98 -11.70
N HIS A 400 5.37 -5.74 -12.09
CA HIS A 400 6.49 -4.92 -11.68
C HIS A 400 5.96 -3.68 -10.99
N ARG A 401 6.52 -3.34 -9.87
CA ARG A 401 6.23 -2.10 -9.13
C ARG A 401 7.54 -1.35 -8.91
N PHE A 402 7.52 -0.08 -9.21
CA PHE A 402 8.61 0.84 -8.95
C PHE A 402 8.06 2.07 -8.23
N GLY A 403 8.67 2.46 -7.12
CA GLY A 403 8.29 3.63 -6.34
C GLY A 403 9.50 4.39 -5.83
N ILE A 404 9.35 5.70 -5.72
CA ILE A 404 10.33 6.61 -5.11
C ILE A 404 9.58 7.53 -4.16
N ARG A 405 10.20 7.87 -3.04
CA ARG A 405 9.81 8.98 -2.17
C ARG A 405 11.01 9.88 -1.96
N LEU A 406 10.86 11.14 -2.29
CA LEU A 406 11.83 12.19 -2.07
C LEU A 406 11.17 13.27 -1.20
N ASP A 407 11.65 13.48 0.02
CA ASP A 407 11.27 14.59 0.88
C ASP A 407 12.51 15.47 1.11
N HIS A 408 12.45 16.73 0.67
CA HIS A 408 13.59 17.64 0.73
C HIS A 408 13.21 18.97 1.35
N GLU A 409 13.98 19.35 2.37
CA GLU A 409 13.90 20.65 3.02
C GLU A 409 14.96 21.59 2.43
N PHE A 410 14.57 22.47 1.49
CA PHE A 410 15.47 23.51 0.95
C PHE A 410 15.91 24.48 2.02
N THR A 411 15.00 24.79 2.93
CA THR A 411 15.21 25.64 4.10
C THR A 411 14.27 25.17 5.21
N LYS A 412 14.46 25.65 6.45
CA LYS A 412 13.51 25.41 7.56
C LYS A 412 12.06 25.83 7.25
N ASN A 413 11.84 26.63 6.22
CA ASN A 413 10.53 27.16 5.86
C ASN A 413 9.97 26.59 4.54
N THR A 414 10.79 25.94 3.73
CA THR A 414 10.43 25.51 2.38
C THR A 414 10.80 24.05 2.18
N SER A 415 9.84 23.22 1.82
CA SER A 415 10.11 21.83 1.51
C SER A 415 9.24 21.31 0.35
N ILE A 416 9.69 20.23 -0.24
CA ILE A 416 9.01 19.52 -1.32
C ILE A 416 8.99 18.03 -1.00
N LEU A 417 7.84 17.41 -1.23
CA LEU A 417 7.66 15.97 -1.19
C LEU A 417 7.23 15.49 -2.58
N PHE A 418 7.92 14.50 -3.13
CA PHE A 418 7.61 13.90 -4.42
C PHE A 418 7.60 12.38 -4.33
N GLU A 419 6.47 11.77 -4.67
CA GLU A 419 6.22 10.32 -4.54
C GLU A 419 5.65 9.75 -5.83
N PRO A 420 6.48 9.47 -6.86
CA PRO A 420 6.04 8.78 -8.06
C PRO A 420 5.99 7.27 -7.84
N GLN A 421 4.99 6.63 -8.42
CA GLN A 421 4.84 5.18 -8.48
C GLN A 421 4.49 4.74 -9.90
N PHE A 422 5.11 3.67 -10.36
CA PHE A 422 4.84 3.07 -11.65
C PHE A 422 4.65 1.56 -11.49
N ASN A 423 3.54 1.03 -12.03
CA ASN A 423 3.24 -0.39 -12.03
C ASN A 423 2.96 -0.84 -13.46
N PHE A 424 3.44 -2.01 -13.83
CA PHE A 424 3.08 -2.64 -15.09
C PHE A 424 3.11 -4.16 -14.96
N GLY A 425 2.28 -4.83 -15.72
CA GLY A 425 2.17 -6.27 -15.64
C GLY A 425 1.12 -6.81 -16.58
N GLY A 426 0.78 -8.05 -16.35
CA GLY A 426 -0.26 -8.76 -17.07
C GLY A 426 -0.48 -10.13 -16.52
N GLY A 427 -1.44 -10.82 -17.11
CA GLY A 427 -1.77 -12.18 -16.72
C GLY A 427 -2.66 -12.86 -17.75
N SER A 428 -2.90 -14.13 -17.51
CA SER A 428 -3.81 -14.96 -18.28
C SER A 428 -4.78 -15.68 -17.36
N TYR A 429 -5.93 -16.03 -17.88
CA TYR A 429 -6.89 -16.88 -17.20
C TYR A 429 -7.51 -17.89 -18.17
N ALA A 430 -7.84 -19.05 -17.66
CA ALA A 430 -8.64 -20.06 -18.31
C ALA A 430 -9.57 -20.67 -17.26
N GLU A 431 -10.86 -20.56 -17.50
CA GLU A 431 -11.91 -21.03 -16.59
C GLU A 431 -12.90 -21.87 -17.35
N ARG A 432 -13.06 -23.11 -16.91
CA ARG A 432 -14.09 -24.01 -17.43
C ARG A 432 -14.98 -24.46 -16.27
N SER A 433 -16.28 -24.46 -16.51
CA SER A 433 -17.26 -25.01 -15.58
C SER A 433 -18.36 -25.75 -16.33
N ASP A 434 -18.68 -26.93 -15.84
CA ASP A 434 -19.81 -27.75 -16.28
C ASP A 434 -20.92 -27.64 -15.24
N PHE A 435 -22.14 -27.35 -15.68
CA PHE A 435 -23.27 -27.16 -14.77
C PHE A 435 -24.46 -28.02 -15.18
N SER A 436 -25.26 -28.41 -14.22
CA SER A 436 -26.58 -28.98 -14.47
C SER A 436 -27.60 -28.58 -13.42
N THR A 437 -28.82 -28.38 -13.84
CA THR A 437 -29.98 -28.19 -12.98
C THR A 437 -30.98 -29.30 -13.26
N ARG A 438 -31.46 -29.97 -12.21
CA ARG A 438 -32.47 -31.00 -12.28
C ARG A 438 -33.63 -30.63 -11.37
N THR A 439 -34.83 -30.84 -11.83
CA THR A 439 -36.03 -30.75 -11.00
C THR A 439 -36.44 -32.15 -10.55
N ALA A 440 -36.56 -32.33 -9.23
CA ALA A 440 -37.00 -33.59 -8.61
C ALA A 440 -38.38 -33.40 -7.97
N MET A 441 -39.34 -34.21 -8.36
CA MET A 441 -40.69 -34.27 -7.82
C MET A 441 -41.02 -35.70 -7.38
N GLY A 442 -41.10 -35.97 -6.09
CA GLY A 442 -41.22 -37.34 -5.58
C GLY A 442 -39.98 -38.19 -5.95
N ALA A 443 -40.21 -39.28 -6.69
CA ALA A 443 -39.14 -40.14 -7.19
C ALA A 443 -38.63 -39.77 -8.57
N ASP A 444 -39.32 -38.90 -9.29
CA ASP A 444 -38.95 -38.49 -10.64
C ASP A 444 -37.96 -37.33 -10.62
N THR A 445 -36.98 -37.41 -11.52
CA THR A 445 -35.96 -36.39 -11.68
C THR A 445 -35.73 -36.11 -13.15
N THR A 446 -35.93 -34.86 -13.55
CA THR A 446 -35.74 -34.41 -14.94
C THR A 446 -34.67 -33.36 -15.02
N PHE A 447 -33.89 -33.31 -16.10
CA PHE A 447 -33.00 -32.20 -16.37
C PHE A 447 -33.79 -30.96 -16.81
N THR A 448 -33.55 -29.83 -16.16
CA THR A 448 -34.10 -28.54 -16.56
C THR A 448 -33.13 -27.82 -17.50
N ASN A 449 -31.88 -27.80 -17.15
CA ASN A 449 -30.80 -27.31 -18.01
C ASN A 449 -29.47 -27.99 -17.68
N ARG A 450 -28.57 -27.96 -18.64
CA ARG A 450 -27.19 -28.41 -18.49
C ARG A 450 -26.29 -27.72 -19.51
N GLY A 451 -25.02 -27.69 -19.24
CA GLY A 451 -24.07 -27.08 -20.16
C GLY A 451 -22.72 -26.86 -19.58
N PHE A 452 -21.95 -26.05 -20.26
CA PHE A 452 -20.66 -25.61 -19.80
C PHE A 452 -20.41 -24.14 -20.19
N ASN A 453 -19.48 -23.49 -19.46
CA ASN A 453 -18.87 -22.22 -19.81
C ASN A 453 -17.36 -22.43 -19.86
N ASP A 454 -16.71 -21.92 -20.90
CA ASP A 454 -15.27 -21.90 -21.09
C ASP A 454 -14.85 -20.46 -21.44
N ASN A 455 -14.10 -19.82 -20.52
CA ASN A 455 -13.69 -18.44 -20.64
C ASN A 455 -12.18 -18.37 -20.55
N THR A 456 -11.53 -17.84 -21.58
CA THR A 456 -10.09 -17.66 -21.61
C THR A 456 -9.71 -16.23 -21.96
N GLY A 457 -8.56 -15.76 -21.49
CA GLY A 457 -8.10 -14.44 -21.87
C GLY A 457 -6.77 -14.05 -21.27
N ASP A 458 -6.22 -12.99 -21.86
CA ASP A 458 -5.00 -12.34 -21.44
C ASP A 458 -5.27 -10.87 -21.14
N ASN A 459 -4.53 -10.32 -20.20
CA ASN A 459 -4.54 -8.88 -19.94
C ASN A 459 -3.13 -8.30 -19.85
N ARG A 460 -3.02 -7.01 -20.20
CA ARG A 460 -1.83 -6.20 -19.99
C ARG A 460 -2.24 -4.87 -19.38
N ASN A 461 -1.54 -4.45 -18.36
CA ASN A 461 -1.86 -3.23 -17.67
C ASN A 461 -0.61 -2.43 -17.31
N TRP A 462 -0.79 -1.15 -17.17
CA TRP A 462 0.17 -0.26 -16.54
C TRP A 462 -0.55 0.87 -15.83
N SER A 463 0.09 1.39 -14.79
CA SER A 463 -0.34 2.61 -14.11
C SER A 463 0.85 3.45 -13.69
N ALA A 464 0.66 4.76 -13.77
CA ALA A 464 1.59 5.77 -13.27
C ALA A 464 0.83 6.71 -12.35
N SER A 465 1.22 6.79 -11.11
CA SER A 465 0.57 7.64 -10.12
C SER A 465 1.61 8.38 -9.29
N GLY A 466 1.20 9.43 -8.62
CA GLY A 466 2.09 10.09 -7.70
C GLY A 466 1.50 11.35 -7.09
N ARG A 467 2.26 11.86 -6.13
CA ARG A 467 1.97 13.06 -5.37
C ARG A 467 3.19 13.99 -5.39
N LEU A 468 2.93 15.25 -5.66
CA LEU A 468 3.89 16.34 -5.49
C LEU A 468 3.30 17.33 -4.49
N LEU A 469 3.98 17.59 -3.38
CA LEU A 469 3.54 18.50 -2.34
C LEU A 469 4.63 19.53 -2.05
N PHE A 470 4.35 20.78 -2.35
CA PHE A 470 5.17 21.93 -1.98
C PHE A 470 4.63 22.56 -0.70
N ARG A 471 5.50 22.89 0.25
CA ARG A 471 5.15 23.46 1.55
C ARG A 471 6.02 24.69 1.85
N GLN A 472 5.39 25.78 2.30
CA GLN A 472 6.06 27.04 2.63
C GLN A 472 5.52 27.64 3.92
N ARG A 473 6.39 27.95 4.90
CA ARG A 473 6.06 28.78 6.07
C ARG A 473 6.28 30.23 5.74
N LEU A 474 5.34 31.10 6.14
CA LEU A 474 5.31 32.51 5.76
C LEU A 474 5.46 33.40 7.02
N GLY A 475 6.66 33.85 7.33
CA GLY A 475 6.97 34.89 8.33
C GLY A 475 6.38 34.72 9.73
N LYS A 476 5.03 34.76 9.87
CA LYS A 476 4.33 34.56 11.15
C LYS A 476 4.26 33.07 11.50
N ALA A 477 4.57 32.71 12.74
CA ALA A 477 4.48 31.32 13.21
C ALA A 477 3.06 30.76 13.02
N GLY A 478 2.94 29.58 12.38
CA GLY A 478 1.67 28.94 12.03
C GLY A 478 1.03 29.44 10.73
N ARG A 479 1.57 30.46 10.05
CA ARG A 479 1.11 30.86 8.73
C ARG A 479 1.81 30.03 7.67
N THR A 480 1.04 29.30 6.87
CA THR A 480 1.59 28.39 5.86
C THR A 480 0.81 28.48 4.55
N VAL A 481 1.49 28.13 3.47
CA VAL A 481 0.87 27.81 2.20
C VAL A 481 1.38 26.45 1.72
N SER A 482 0.51 25.62 1.20
CA SER A 482 0.90 24.37 0.55
C SER A 482 0.17 24.19 -0.76
N ALA A 483 0.85 23.59 -1.73
CA ALA A 483 0.30 23.24 -3.03
C ALA A 483 0.58 21.77 -3.30
N GLN A 484 -0.46 20.99 -3.54
CA GLN A 484 -0.38 19.57 -3.82
C GLN A 484 -0.93 19.26 -5.20
N VAL A 485 -0.22 18.42 -5.94
CA VAL A 485 -0.69 17.85 -7.21
C VAL A 485 -0.65 16.34 -7.07
N ASN A 486 -1.79 15.68 -7.34
CA ASN A 486 -1.87 14.24 -7.48
C ASN A 486 -2.21 13.88 -8.91
N TYR A 487 -1.60 12.82 -9.41
CA TYR A 487 -1.91 12.27 -10.72
C TYR A 487 -2.03 10.75 -10.66
N ASN A 488 -2.90 10.22 -11.50
CA ASN A 488 -3.03 8.79 -11.71
C ASN A 488 -3.45 8.53 -13.15
N PHE A 489 -2.62 7.80 -13.89
CA PHE A 489 -2.89 7.35 -15.25
C PHE A 489 -2.83 5.84 -15.29
N SER A 490 -3.78 5.21 -15.94
CA SER A 490 -3.79 3.75 -16.08
C SER A 490 -4.31 3.33 -17.45
N ASN A 491 -3.84 2.21 -17.91
CA ASN A 491 -4.36 1.52 -19.09
C ASN A 491 -4.43 0.02 -18.79
N ASN A 492 -5.51 -0.59 -19.22
CA ASN A 492 -5.70 -2.03 -19.22
C ASN A 492 -6.23 -2.47 -20.57
N ASP A 493 -5.50 -3.39 -21.20
CA ASP A 493 -5.91 -4.07 -22.44
C ASP A 493 -6.21 -5.52 -22.08
N MET A 494 -7.39 -6.00 -22.45
CA MET A 494 -7.83 -7.37 -22.25
C MET A 494 -8.30 -7.95 -23.60
N PHE A 495 -7.92 -9.18 -23.85
CA PHE A 495 -8.33 -9.98 -25.00
C PHE A 495 -8.77 -11.34 -24.50
N GLY A 496 -9.83 -11.91 -25.07
CA GLY A 496 -10.26 -13.23 -24.64
C GLY A 496 -11.38 -13.82 -25.48
N PHE A 497 -11.78 -15.02 -25.07
CA PHE A 497 -12.87 -15.78 -25.66
C PHE A 497 -13.88 -16.13 -24.57
N ASN A 498 -15.16 -16.05 -24.94
CA ASN A 498 -16.29 -16.59 -24.17
C ASN A 498 -16.94 -17.67 -25.02
N GLN A 499 -16.90 -18.90 -24.55
CA GLN A 499 -17.46 -20.03 -25.25
C GLN A 499 -18.36 -20.81 -24.29
N SER A 500 -19.62 -21.06 -24.69
CA SER A 500 -20.54 -21.79 -23.84
C SER A 500 -21.59 -22.53 -24.66
N LEU A 501 -22.09 -23.61 -24.08
CA LEU A 501 -23.25 -24.31 -24.50
C LEU A 501 -24.22 -24.45 -23.33
N THR A 502 -25.43 -23.96 -23.51
CA THR A 502 -26.54 -24.19 -22.58
C THR A 502 -27.62 -24.99 -23.29
N GLN A 503 -27.99 -26.12 -22.73
CA GLN A 503 -29.08 -26.97 -23.20
C GLN A 503 -30.24 -26.85 -22.21
N THR A 504 -31.39 -26.37 -22.63
CA THR A 504 -32.56 -26.18 -21.78
C THR A 504 -33.75 -26.97 -22.29
N ASP A 505 -34.41 -27.72 -21.40
CA ASP A 505 -35.69 -28.40 -21.65
C ASP A 505 -36.82 -27.52 -21.10
N PHE A 506 -37.39 -26.65 -21.96
CA PHE A 506 -38.46 -25.73 -21.56
C PHE A 506 -39.80 -26.41 -21.28
N ASN A 507 -40.06 -27.55 -21.92
CA ASN A 507 -41.33 -28.21 -21.82
C ASN A 507 -41.34 -29.44 -20.92
N SER A 508 -40.17 -29.80 -20.37
CA SER A 508 -39.97 -31.03 -19.58
C SER A 508 -40.33 -32.29 -20.36
N ASP A 509 -40.16 -32.28 -21.69
CA ASP A 509 -40.45 -33.37 -22.59
C ASP A 509 -39.19 -34.14 -23.03
N GLY A 510 -38.03 -33.76 -22.53
CA GLY A 510 -36.73 -34.34 -22.87
C GLY A 510 -36.11 -33.77 -24.13
N VAL A 511 -36.72 -32.78 -24.77
CA VAL A 511 -36.20 -32.10 -25.94
C VAL A 511 -35.45 -30.82 -25.50
N PHE A 512 -34.15 -30.76 -25.79
CA PHE A 512 -33.30 -29.66 -25.39
C PHE A 512 -33.11 -28.63 -26.52
N GLU A 513 -33.31 -27.38 -26.20
CA GLU A 513 -32.89 -26.26 -27.04
C GLU A 513 -31.47 -25.88 -26.68
N ASN A 514 -30.64 -25.64 -27.70
CA ASN A 514 -29.24 -25.26 -27.52
C ASN A 514 -29.12 -23.74 -27.66
N ASP A 515 -28.48 -23.12 -26.65
CA ASP A 515 -27.99 -21.75 -26.71
C ASP A 515 -26.45 -21.80 -26.70
N ILE A 516 -25.85 -21.28 -27.78
CA ILE A 516 -24.42 -21.36 -28.03
C ILE A 516 -23.85 -19.95 -28.04
N VAL A 517 -22.83 -19.73 -27.23
CA VAL A 517 -22.00 -18.55 -27.30
C VAL A 517 -20.62 -18.97 -27.77
N ASN A 518 -20.15 -18.39 -28.87
CA ASN A 518 -18.78 -18.55 -29.35
C ASN A 518 -18.24 -17.19 -29.79
N GLN A 519 -17.71 -16.47 -28.82
CA GLN A 519 -17.37 -15.09 -28.95
C GLN A 519 -15.91 -14.79 -28.58
N ARG A 520 -15.33 -13.85 -29.30
CA ARG A 520 -14.06 -13.18 -28.98
C ARG A 520 -14.35 -11.76 -28.54
N PHE A 521 -13.58 -11.26 -27.59
CA PHE A 521 -13.67 -9.86 -27.20
C PHE A 521 -12.28 -9.20 -27.09
N ASP A 522 -12.25 -7.92 -27.43
CA ASP A 522 -11.16 -6.99 -27.17
C ASP A 522 -11.69 -5.88 -26.28
N GLN A 523 -11.06 -5.64 -25.14
CA GLN A 523 -11.45 -4.58 -24.22
C GLN A 523 -10.25 -3.70 -23.87
N ASN A 524 -10.42 -2.38 -23.99
CA ASN A 524 -9.45 -1.40 -23.54
C ASN A 524 -10.09 -0.47 -22.51
N SER A 525 -9.43 -0.28 -21.37
CA SER A 525 -9.88 0.64 -20.32
C SER A 525 -8.75 1.60 -19.95
N LYS A 526 -9.05 2.90 -19.99
CA LYS A 526 -8.11 3.97 -19.65
C LYS A 526 -8.69 4.83 -18.53
N GLY A 527 -7.90 4.97 -17.48
CA GLY A 527 -8.16 5.90 -16.40
C GLY A 527 -7.17 7.06 -16.41
N SER A 528 -7.65 8.26 -16.20
CA SER A 528 -6.80 9.45 -16.05
C SER A 528 -7.38 10.33 -14.96
N SER A 529 -6.58 10.70 -14.00
CA SER A 529 -6.98 11.66 -12.98
C SER A 529 -5.84 12.63 -12.67
N LEU A 530 -6.21 13.90 -12.52
CA LEU A 530 -5.29 14.96 -12.12
C LEU A 530 -6.02 15.84 -11.11
N SER A 531 -5.42 16.07 -9.95
CA SER A 531 -5.96 17.02 -8.98
C SER A 531 -4.89 17.96 -8.46
N GLY A 532 -5.24 19.23 -8.32
CA GLY A 532 -4.44 20.26 -7.69
C GLY A 532 -5.17 20.81 -6.48
N ARG A 533 -4.50 20.86 -5.32
CA ARG A 533 -5.04 21.43 -4.07
C ARG A 533 -4.11 22.51 -3.56
N LEU A 534 -4.67 23.67 -3.25
CA LEU A 534 -3.99 24.79 -2.60
C LEU A 534 -4.61 24.98 -1.22
N VAL A 535 -3.77 25.10 -0.20
CA VAL A 535 -4.20 25.32 1.18
C VAL A 535 -3.42 26.51 1.74
N TYR A 536 -4.14 27.46 2.33
CA TYR A 536 -3.58 28.59 3.07
C TYR A 536 -4.08 28.56 4.50
N THR A 537 -3.15 28.66 5.45
CA THR A 537 -3.44 28.68 6.88
C THR A 537 -3.02 30.00 7.48
N GLU A 538 -3.94 30.69 8.16
CA GLU A 538 -3.72 31.92 8.90
C GLU A 538 -3.91 31.69 10.40
N PRO A 539 -2.89 31.88 11.25
CA PRO A 539 -3.06 31.89 12.69
C PRO A 539 -3.73 33.19 13.14
N LEU A 540 -4.99 33.11 13.57
CA LEU A 540 -5.74 34.23 14.11
C LEU A 540 -5.25 34.57 15.53
N THR A 541 -5.05 33.52 16.34
CA THR A 541 -4.41 33.59 17.68
C THR A 541 -3.42 32.43 17.82
N SER A 542 -2.79 32.29 18.99
CA SER A 542 -1.92 31.14 19.29
C SER A 542 -2.65 29.79 19.31
N SER A 543 -3.98 29.79 19.39
CA SER A 543 -4.81 28.59 19.50
C SER A 543 -5.88 28.48 18.43
N LEU A 544 -6.16 29.54 17.67
CA LEU A 544 -7.21 29.59 16.66
C LEU A 544 -6.61 29.85 15.29
N PHE A 545 -6.93 28.99 14.34
CA PHE A 545 -6.46 29.03 12.96
C PHE A 545 -7.64 29.07 12.00
N LEU A 546 -7.46 29.77 10.90
CA LEU A 546 -8.34 29.74 9.74
C LEU A 546 -7.61 29.07 8.59
N GLU A 547 -8.19 28.02 8.04
CA GLU A 547 -7.74 27.38 6.82
C GLU A 547 -8.67 27.67 5.67
N ALA A 548 -8.12 28.13 4.55
CA ALA A 548 -8.81 28.23 3.27
C ALA A 548 -8.21 27.24 2.30
N ASN A 549 -9.03 26.42 1.67
CA ASN A 549 -8.56 25.45 0.69
C ASN A 549 -9.34 25.56 -0.62
N TYR A 550 -8.65 25.29 -1.71
CA TYR A 550 -9.24 25.13 -3.03
C TYR A 550 -8.62 23.91 -3.71
N GLN A 551 -9.47 23.04 -4.22
CA GLN A 551 -9.07 21.87 -4.99
C GLN A 551 -9.80 21.84 -6.33
N TYR A 552 -9.06 21.55 -7.38
CA TYR A 552 -9.57 21.23 -8.71
C TYR A 552 -9.19 19.77 -9.02
N SER A 553 -10.18 18.96 -9.39
CA SER A 553 -9.99 17.55 -9.74
C SER A 553 -10.62 17.25 -11.08
N TRP A 554 -9.83 16.74 -12.00
CA TRP A 554 -10.28 16.25 -13.30
C TRP A 554 -10.07 14.74 -13.36
N ASN A 555 -11.12 14.03 -13.77
CA ASN A 555 -11.09 12.59 -13.90
C ASN A 555 -11.73 12.19 -15.22
N MET A 556 -11.14 11.19 -15.87
CA MET A 556 -11.64 10.61 -17.11
C MET A 556 -11.46 9.10 -17.08
N ASN A 557 -12.53 8.37 -17.31
CA ASN A 557 -12.53 6.95 -17.52
C ASN A 557 -13.11 6.65 -18.91
N LYS A 558 -12.33 5.96 -19.74
CA LYS A 558 -12.76 5.52 -21.05
C LYS A 558 -12.63 4.00 -21.09
N SER A 559 -13.70 3.32 -21.44
CA SER A 559 -13.71 1.87 -21.64
C SER A 559 -14.41 1.54 -22.95
N GLY A 560 -13.82 0.63 -23.71
CA GLY A 560 -14.43 0.09 -24.90
C GLY A 560 -14.26 -1.43 -24.91
N LYS A 561 -15.33 -2.14 -25.17
CA LYS A 561 -15.35 -3.59 -25.42
C LYS A 561 -15.92 -3.80 -26.81
N ASN A 562 -15.19 -4.50 -27.64
CA ASN A 562 -15.67 -5.00 -28.94
C ASN A 562 -15.81 -6.51 -28.85
N THR A 563 -16.99 -7.00 -29.13
CA THR A 563 -17.31 -8.44 -29.14
C THR A 563 -17.60 -8.87 -30.55
N TYR A 564 -17.14 -10.05 -30.93
CA TYR A 564 -17.29 -10.62 -32.23
C TYR A 564 -17.76 -12.06 -32.08
N ASN A 565 -18.77 -12.44 -32.85
CA ASN A 565 -19.20 -13.83 -32.97
C ASN A 565 -18.32 -14.58 -33.98
N SER A 566 -18.06 -15.86 -33.71
CA SER A 566 -17.27 -16.72 -34.60
C SER A 566 -17.85 -16.74 -36.01
N GLY A 567 -16.99 -16.85 -37.00
CA GLY A 567 -17.38 -16.97 -38.43
C GLY A 567 -17.95 -18.33 -38.82
N THR A 568 -18.01 -19.28 -37.91
CA THR A 568 -18.57 -20.61 -38.13
C THR A 568 -19.76 -20.87 -37.22
N ASP A 569 -20.82 -21.49 -37.78
CA ASP A 569 -21.96 -21.99 -37.03
C ASP A 569 -21.69 -23.40 -36.43
N VAL A 570 -20.56 -24.02 -36.78
CA VAL A 570 -20.17 -25.32 -36.23
C VAL A 570 -19.54 -25.10 -34.86
N PHE A 571 -20.21 -25.58 -33.83
CA PHE A 571 -19.73 -25.55 -32.45
C PHE A 571 -19.49 -27.00 -31.98
N ASP A 572 -18.24 -27.32 -31.71
CA ASP A 572 -17.83 -28.59 -31.12
C ASP A 572 -17.46 -28.37 -29.64
N ALA A 573 -18.28 -28.88 -28.73
CA ALA A 573 -18.08 -28.77 -27.31
C ALA A 573 -16.80 -29.46 -26.79
N SER A 574 -16.27 -30.41 -27.56
CA SER A 574 -15.04 -31.15 -27.26
C SER A 574 -13.78 -30.47 -27.82
N ASN A 575 -13.95 -29.59 -28.81
CA ASN A 575 -12.85 -28.88 -29.45
C ASN A 575 -13.29 -27.44 -29.76
N LEU A 576 -13.15 -26.58 -28.77
CA LEU A 576 -13.61 -25.20 -28.84
C LEU A 576 -12.73 -24.38 -29.79
N VAL A 577 -13.16 -24.30 -31.05
CA VAL A 577 -12.49 -23.54 -32.11
C VAL A 577 -13.23 -22.22 -32.34
N TYR A 578 -12.52 -21.13 -32.30
CA TYR A 578 -13.01 -19.83 -32.75
C TYR A 578 -12.47 -19.54 -34.16
N ASP A 579 -13.36 -19.37 -35.13
CA ASP A 579 -12.98 -19.02 -36.51
C ASP A 579 -13.04 -17.50 -36.69
N ARG A 580 -11.89 -16.90 -36.99
CA ARG A 580 -11.76 -15.49 -37.31
C ARG A 580 -12.17 -15.13 -38.74
N ASN A 581 -12.24 -16.14 -39.66
CA ASN A 581 -12.65 -15.90 -41.02
C ASN A 581 -14.17 -15.71 -41.03
N GLY A 582 -14.63 -14.52 -41.40
CA GLY A 582 -16.06 -14.22 -41.42
C GLY A 582 -16.64 -13.86 -40.03
N GLU A 583 -15.83 -13.63 -39.03
CA GLU A 583 -16.31 -13.14 -37.72
C GLU A 583 -17.22 -11.92 -37.91
N SER A 584 -18.27 -11.80 -37.11
CA SER A 584 -19.23 -10.71 -37.15
C SER A 584 -19.20 -9.89 -35.83
N TYR A 585 -19.20 -8.57 -36.00
CA TYR A 585 -19.27 -7.68 -34.83
C TYR A 585 -20.64 -7.82 -34.17
N ASP A 586 -20.63 -7.96 -32.81
CA ASP A 586 -21.84 -8.08 -32.02
C ASP A 586 -22.08 -6.75 -31.25
N PRO A 587 -23.04 -5.94 -31.73
CA PRO A 587 -23.34 -4.65 -31.07
C PRO A 587 -24.01 -4.80 -29.70
N THR A 588 -24.65 -5.96 -29.42
CA THR A 588 -25.35 -6.22 -28.16
C THR A 588 -24.39 -6.35 -27.00
N TYR A 589 -23.26 -7.02 -27.24
CA TYR A 589 -22.25 -7.29 -26.25
C TYR A 589 -21.01 -6.40 -26.38
N SER A 590 -21.10 -5.38 -27.24
CA SER A 590 -20.07 -4.35 -27.44
C SER A 590 -20.47 -3.03 -26.79
N SER A 591 -19.48 -2.30 -26.28
CA SER A 591 -19.72 -1.02 -25.62
C SER A 591 -18.59 -0.03 -25.81
N SER A 592 -18.93 1.25 -25.86
CA SER A 592 -17.99 2.34 -25.75
C SER A 592 -18.50 3.34 -24.70
N ILE A 593 -17.72 3.56 -23.66
CA ILE A 593 -18.10 4.40 -22.53
C ILE A 593 -17.00 5.43 -22.32
N LEU A 594 -17.39 6.68 -22.20
CA LEU A 594 -16.55 7.75 -21.72
C LEU A 594 -17.25 8.44 -20.54
N ASN A 595 -16.63 8.36 -19.38
CA ASN A 595 -17.03 9.10 -18.21
C ASN A 595 -15.96 10.14 -17.91
N ARG A 596 -16.35 11.40 -17.83
CA ARG A 596 -15.46 12.50 -17.45
C ARG A 596 -16.17 13.38 -16.44
N TYR A 597 -15.50 13.63 -15.31
CA TYR A 597 -16.03 14.56 -14.33
C TYR A 597 -14.96 15.50 -13.81
N ILE A 598 -15.39 16.72 -13.58
CA ILE A 598 -14.61 17.79 -12.97
C ILE A 598 -15.29 18.12 -11.65
N ASN A 599 -14.54 17.98 -10.57
CA ASN A 599 -14.97 18.37 -9.23
C ASN A 599 -14.09 19.51 -8.74
N GLN A 600 -14.71 20.56 -8.26
CA GLN A 600 -14.01 21.64 -7.58
C GLN A 600 -14.46 21.64 -6.12
N THR A 601 -13.57 21.99 -5.22
CA THR A 601 -13.88 22.13 -3.80
C THR A 601 -13.30 23.45 -3.34
N ALA A 602 -14.12 24.31 -2.77
CA ALA A 602 -13.68 25.52 -2.09
C ALA A 602 -14.17 25.46 -0.65
N GLY A 603 -13.24 25.46 0.30
CA GLY A 603 -13.53 25.23 1.71
C GLY A 603 -12.91 26.29 2.64
N LEU A 604 -13.59 26.50 3.76
CA LEU A 604 -13.12 27.29 4.90
C LEU A 604 -13.31 26.44 6.17
N THR A 605 -12.25 26.33 6.96
CA THR A 605 -12.25 25.58 8.22
C THR A 605 -11.62 26.41 9.34
N PHE A 606 -12.32 26.52 10.45
CA PHE A 606 -11.79 27.08 11.68
C PHE A 606 -11.30 25.95 12.59
N SER A 607 -10.06 26.03 13.04
CA SER A 607 -9.43 25.05 13.94
C SER A 607 -9.05 25.71 15.25
N TRP A 608 -9.60 25.21 16.35
CA TRP A 608 -9.25 25.66 17.70
C TRP A 608 -8.52 24.55 18.45
N GLN A 609 -7.26 24.82 18.84
CA GLN A 609 -6.36 23.85 19.44
C GLN A 609 -5.87 24.35 20.78
N LYS A 610 -6.15 23.60 21.86
CA LYS A 610 -5.60 23.76 23.20
C LYS A 610 -5.20 22.39 23.76
N GLU A 611 -4.47 22.37 24.87
CA GLU A 611 -3.91 21.15 25.48
C GLU A 611 -4.90 19.96 25.54
N LYS A 612 -6.16 20.21 25.92
CA LYS A 612 -7.19 19.17 26.12
C LYS A 612 -8.25 19.14 25.05
N ILE A 613 -8.32 20.11 24.16
CA ILE A 613 -9.38 20.22 23.16
C ILE A 613 -8.83 20.58 21.79
N ASN A 614 -9.23 19.83 20.80
CA ASN A 614 -9.03 20.13 19.40
C ASN A 614 -10.42 20.12 18.74
N ALA A 615 -10.85 21.29 18.26
CA ALA A 615 -12.14 21.45 17.64
C ALA A 615 -11.99 22.10 16.26
N GLN A 616 -12.65 21.54 15.27
CA GLN A 616 -12.68 22.04 13.90
C GLN A 616 -14.15 22.16 13.46
N ILE A 617 -14.45 23.24 12.77
CA ILE A 617 -15.72 23.42 12.10
C ILE A 617 -15.48 24.07 10.74
N GLY A 618 -16.06 23.51 9.72
CA GLY A 618 -15.87 23.98 8.35
C GLY A 618 -17.04 23.68 7.45
N ALA A 619 -16.98 24.26 6.27
CA ALA A 619 -17.88 23.94 5.19
C ALA A 619 -17.15 24.06 3.85
N GLN A 620 -17.56 23.22 2.92
CA GLN A 620 -17.00 23.15 1.58
C GLN A 620 -18.13 23.25 0.55
N LEU A 621 -17.87 23.96 -0.53
CA LEU A 621 -18.71 23.99 -1.73
C LEU A 621 -18.08 23.10 -2.79
N ASN A 622 -18.88 22.22 -3.37
CA ASN A 622 -18.43 21.18 -4.30
C ASN A 622 -19.20 21.24 -5.62
N PRO A 623 -18.94 22.22 -6.52
CA PRO A 623 -19.47 22.18 -7.86
C PRO A 623 -18.86 21.02 -8.65
N THR A 624 -19.71 20.16 -9.17
CA THR A 624 -19.34 18.98 -9.94
C THR A 624 -19.98 19.05 -11.33
N ASN A 625 -19.19 18.79 -12.36
CA ASN A 625 -19.63 18.69 -13.74
C ASN A 625 -19.28 17.29 -14.28
N THR A 626 -20.30 16.54 -14.63
CA THR A 626 -20.17 15.16 -15.12
C THR A 626 -20.61 15.09 -16.57
N TYR A 627 -19.79 14.47 -17.41
CA TYR A 627 -20.07 14.13 -18.79
C TYR A 627 -19.95 12.63 -18.97
N ASN A 628 -21.03 11.99 -19.37
CA ASN A 628 -21.10 10.58 -19.70
C ASN A 628 -21.47 10.43 -21.17
N GLU A 629 -20.78 9.53 -21.87
CA GLU A 629 -21.11 9.10 -23.22
C GLU A 629 -21.09 7.59 -23.26
N THR A 630 -22.17 7.01 -23.78
CA THR A 630 -22.31 5.57 -23.92
C THR A 630 -22.85 5.26 -25.32
N ASN A 631 -22.07 4.52 -26.11
CA ASN A 631 -22.44 4.11 -27.48
C ASN A 631 -22.94 5.31 -28.32
N GLY A 632 -22.23 6.46 -28.25
CA GLY A 632 -22.53 7.66 -28.99
C GLY A 632 -23.68 8.53 -28.42
N LYS A 633 -24.33 8.12 -27.34
CA LYS A 633 -25.30 8.94 -26.61
C LYS A 633 -24.63 9.64 -25.43
N SER A 634 -24.73 10.94 -25.36
CA SER A 634 -24.09 11.73 -24.29
C SER A 634 -25.11 12.27 -23.28
N TYR A 635 -24.69 12.33 -22.05
CA TYR A 635 -25.41 12.87 -20.92
C TYR A 635 -24.50 13.79 -20.10
N ASN A 636 -24.99 14.97 -19.75
CA ASN A 636 -24.24 15.97 -19.01
C ASN A 636 -25.02 16.41 -17.77
N SER A 637 -24.37 16.43 -16.61
CA SER A 637 -24.96 16.84 -15.34
C SER A 637 -24.06 17.84 -14.63
N LYS A 638 -24.69 18.88 -14.04
CA LYS A 638 -24.02 19.85 -13.19
C LYS A 638 -24.69 19.87 -11.83
N VAL A 639 -23.96 19.64 -10.79
CA VAL A 639 -24.49 19.59 -9.42
C VAL A 639 -23.61 20.48 -8.54
N LEU A 640 -24.27 21.29 -7.70
CA LEU A 640 -23.60 22.02 -6.63
C LEU A 640 -23.98 21.38 -5.30
N ASN A 641 -23.01 20.74 -4.68
CA ASN A 641 -23.15 20.21 -3.33
C ASN A 641 -22.44 21.11 -2.32
N TRP A 642 -22.87 21.07 -1.09
CA TRP A 642 -22.13 21.62 0.04
C TRP A 642 -21.92 20.55 1.10
N SER A 643 -20.78 20.58 1.74
CA SER A 643 -20.37 19.57 2.71
C SER A 643 -19.94 20.26 3.99
N PRO A 644 -20.78 20.28 5.03
CA PRO A 644 -20.36 20.73 6.33
C PRO A 644 -19.50 19.66 6.99
N GLU A 645 -18.52 20.11 7.76
CA GLU A 645 -17.65 19.26 8.54
C GLU A 645 -17.52 19.81 9.96
N ALA A 646 -17.51 18.94 10.95
CA ALA A 646 -17.24 19.28 12.33
C ALA A 646 -16.50 18.13 13.00
N ARG A 647 -15.48 18.45 13.77
CA ARG A 647 -14.70 17.48 14.54
C ARG A 647 -14.36 18.08 15.87
N VAL A 648 -14.57 17.35 16.93
CA VAL A 648 -14.19 17.72 18.29
C VAL A 648 -13.51 16.53 18.94
N ARG A 649 -12.26 16.72 19.38
CA ARG A 649 -11.51 15.77 20.19
C ARG A 649 -11.28 16.40 21.56
N TYR A 650 -11.75 15.74 22.61
CA TYR A 650 -11.53 16.14 23.99
C TYR A 650 -10.73 15.10 24.73
N MET A 651 -9.59 15.48 25.29
CA MET A 651 -8.72 14.61 26.07
C MET A 651 -9.03 14.79 27.56
N PHE A 652 -9.59 13.76 28.18
CA PHE A 652 -9.80 13.73 29.64
C PHE A 652 -8.47 13.63 30.37
N ASN A 653 -7.59 12.78 29.88
CA ASN A 653 -6.22 12.54 30.31
C ASN A 653 -5.40 11.96 29.13
N ASP A 654 -4.12 11.60 29.35
CA ASP A 654 -3.22 11.08 28.30
C ASP A 654 -3.67 9.72 27.73
N ASN A 655 -4.53 8.99 28.45
CA ASN A 655 -4.98 7.64 28.07
C ASN A 655 -6.46 7.57 27.64
N THR A 656 -7.19 8.70 27.75
CA THR A 656 -8.63 8.72 27.48
C THR A 656 -9.02 9.96 26.72
N ASN A 657 -9.62 9.77 25.53
CA ASN A 657 -10.17 10.86 24.74
C ASN A 657 -11.55 10.51 24.19
N LEU A 658 -12.32 11.53 23.88
CA LEU A 658 -13.60 11.42 23.18
C LEU A 658 -13.45 12.17 21.85
N MET A 659 -13.76 11.52 20.75
CA MET A 659 -13.83 12.13 19.44
C MET A 659 -15.25 12.06 18.90
N VAL A 660 -15.75 13.21 18.47
CA VAL A 660 -17.03 13.35 17.76
C VAL A 660 -16.75 14.01 16.43
N PHE A 661 -17.21 13.41 15.36
CA PHE A 661 -17.04 13.99 14.03
C PHE A 661 -18.32 13.89 13.20
N TYR A 662 -18.50 14.87 12.34
CA TYR A 662 -19.52 14.91 11.30
C TYR A 662 -18.85 15.29 9.98
N ASN A 663 -19.09 14.50 8.94
CA ASN A 663 -18.53 14.75 7.61
C ASN A 663 -19.58 14.45 6.54
N GLY A 664 -20.04 15.48 5.87
CA GLY A 664 -20.90 15.38 4.70
C GLY A 664 -20.08 15.07 3.44
N ARG A 665 -20.51 14.08 2.66
CA ARG A 665 -19.85 13.73 1.38
C ARG A 665 -20.86 13.23 0.35
N SER A 666 -20.51 13.42 -0.93
CA SER A 666 -21.21 12.81 -2.06
C SER A 666 -20.26 11.88 -2.82
N ALA A 667 -20.78 10.78 -3.38
CA ALA A 667 -20.03 9.85 -4.19
C ALA A 667 -20.61 9.79 -5.61
N GLN A 668 -19.73 9.61 -6.60
CA GLN A 668 -20.13 9.38 -7.99
C GLN A 668 -20.35 7.88 -8.23
N PRO A 669 -21.33 7.50 -9.08
CA PRO A 669 -21.48 6.11 -9.50
C PRO A 669 -20.24 5.59 -10.21
N SER A 670 -19.96 4.29 -10.07
CA SER A 670 -18.89 3.64 -10.82
C SER A 670 -19.25 3.47 -12.29
N THR A 671 -18.24 3.32 -13.15
CA THR A 671 -18.47 3.08 -14.60
C THR A 671 -19.29 1.81 -14.85
N SER A 672 -19.10 0.75 -14.06
CA SER A 672 -19.87 -0.49 -14.14
C SER A 672 -21.34 -0.31 -13.77
N GLN A 673 -21.66 0.56 -12.81
CA GLN A 673 -23.04 0.90 -12.45
C GLN A 673 -23.74 1.69 -13.55
N LEU A 674 -22.98 2.39 -14.38
CA LEU A 674 -23.49 3.21 -15.48
C LEU A 674 -23.49 2.48 -16.83
N MET A 675 -22.98 1.21 -16.89
CA MET A 675 -22.81 0.48 -18.15
C MET A 675 -24.11 -0.20 -18.59
N PRO A 676 -24.81 0.29 -19.63
CA PRO A 676 -26.08 -0.32 -20.10
C PRO A 676 -25.85 -1.49 -21.07
N VAL A 677 -24.73 -2.19 -20.97
CA VAL A 677 -24.39 -3.32 -21.83
C VAL A 677 -24.49 -4.59 -21.02
N PRO A 678 -25.24 -5.62 -21.48
CA PRO A 678 -25.34 -6.89 -20.80
C PRO A 678 -23.98 -7.58 -20.70
N ASP A 679 -23.67 -8.07 -19.52
CA ASP A 679 -22.58 -9.02 -19.31
C ASP A 679 -23.14 -10.42 -19.50
N ASN A 680 -22.66 -11.11 -20.54
CA ASN A 680 -23.10 -12.44 -20.94
C ASN A 680 -22.07 -13.54 -20.62
N THR A 681 -21.11 -13.27 -19.77
CA THR A 681 -20.11 -14.27 -19.33
C THR A 681 -20.76 -15.47 -18.64
N ASN A 682 -21.94 -15.28 -18.08
CA ASN A 682 -22.81 -16.34 -17.62
C ASN A 682 -24.21 -16.15 -18.24
N PRO A 683 -24.57 -16.91 -19.25
CA PRO A 683 -25.87 -16.80 -19.95
C PRO A 683 -27.09 -16.95 -19.03
N LEU A 684 -26.94 -17.70 -17.92
CA LEU A 684 -28.01 -17.91 -16.94
C LEU A 684 -28.15 -16.72 -15.96
N ASN A 685 -27.21 -15.78 -15.95
CA ASN A 685 -27.21 -14.65 -15.04
C ASN A 685 -26.62 -13.42 -15.71
N ILE A 686 -27.41 -12.77 -16.52
CA ILE A 686 -27.03 -11.55 -17.26
C ILE A 686 -27.20 -10.34 -16.35
N SER A 687 -26.15 -9.57 -16.17
CA SER A 687 -26.19 -8.31 -15.42
C SER A 687 -26.12 -7.10 -16.34
N LEU A 688 -26.83 -6.03 -15.94
CA LEU A 688 -26.96 -4.77 -16.67
C LEU A 688 -26.79 -3.61 -15.71
N GLY A 689 -25.97 -2.60 -16.08
CA GLY A 689 -25.88 -1.35 -15.36
C GLY A 689 -27.04 -0.40 -15.73
N ASN A 690 -27.26 0.61 -14.91
CA ASN A 690 -28.24 1.66 -15.13
C ASN A 690 -27.52 3.01 -15.34
N PRO A 691 -27.52 3.59 -16.56
CA PRO A 691 -26.81 4.84 -16.87
C PRO A 691 -27.41 6.08 -16.20
#